data_114b82504e0f7b59d9f05eaaa90e3786
#
_entry.id   114b82504e0f7b59d9f05eaaa90e3786
#
_cell.length_a   1.000
_cell.length_b   1.000
_cell.length_c   1.000
_cell.angle_alpha   90.00
_cell.angle_beta   90.00
_cell.angle_gamma   90.00
#
_symmetry.space_group_name_H-M   'P 1'
#
loop_
_entity.id
_entity.type
_entity.pdbx_description
1 polymer ?
#
loop_
_entity_poly.entity_id
_entity_poly.type
_entity_poly.pdbx_seq_one_letter_code
_entity_poly.pdbx_strand_id
1 'polypeptide(L)'
;MPPFSTRNENTTPSSSAVEFQRTQKQVLSMAPHEIWSLGGRAKVTTLNASGAFESAELLCSFIHHAEQSVVSPVRASSTVEENDMVLTWRLKAIDCVNFATSFMGKEEYLRALKWFEQAMDFERNFQQLSSANIEAEEHNNEAENSSEAHRYAMDNFDADEVKLHVMECLFKTQQYLRAIECFEATNGYEKEQQREGDETMTGTQTAKKYKTWEQHDSTMTAIVPLKYHLLKAKAHQALGHTQKAMRAYEFVFKNDASYLECVPQLISLSPVGGQRAREIFTRHCEKNSLGGLVEDMLVGGSANYRKTIHCWIDAMEGLERNSVRQASPHVTKLMKDRPKQPEVLIMKARWDGLRGKPDKAMEAYEMVVKMDNKRVTNMEKYAAALRDAREGEKLRILAQRLFEINENSCESWIASAMASDLSKEKEKALSFAQKARDLNPRNQVALVTLGECAMKVKKTDVAIACFRGANEVKPSLKSYHGLVKAYSAAGRRKEAIESAQAATELNTHSAFAASLLGDAHKRVSGDIGLKRTKDAFAKALQMDPSLLRAAFGLADACMRDNNDVERAKFVIKNILEKHPPKDAQSKVMLHVKYATILVEMNERAEAVQHFQSALGIEPNNARAKSGLESCEKALRAAQANARGGGGDGNVVDDAEMEEEDGEDED
;
A
#
# COMPACT_ATOMS: atom_id res chain seq x y z
N MET A 1 19.47 -28.82 -6.66
CA MET A 1 18.97 -29.33 -5.37
C MET A 1 20.17 -29.88 -4.61
N PRO A 2 20.65 -29.29 -3.53
CA PRO A 2 21.51 -29.95 -2.57
C PRO A 2 20.62 -30.63 -1.51
N PRO A 3 21.08 -31.73 -0.89
CA PRO A 3 20.30 -32.54 0.03
C PRO A 3 20.01 -31.82 1.33
N PHE A 4 18.81 -32.03 1.85
CA PHE A 4 18.38 -31.59 3.17
C PHE A 4 19.35 -32.10 4.23
N SER A 5 20.04 -31.18 4.88
CA SER A 5 20.81 -31.43 6.11
C SER A 5 19.81 -31.75 7.22
N THR A 6 19.93 -32.92 7.80
CA THR A 6 19.23 -33.36 8.98
C THR A 6 19.45 -32.37 10.12
N ARG A 7 18.40 -31.65 10.48
CA ARG A 7 18.36 -30.73 11.61
C ARG A 7 18.39 -31.54 12.90
N ASN A 8 19.38 -31.30 13.73
CA ASN A 8 19.49 -31.83 15.09
C ASN A 8 18.21 -31.52 15.90
N GLU A 9 17.54 -32.55 16.38
CA GLU A 9 16.37 -32.52 17.26
C GLU A 9 16.74 -32.14 18.71
N ASN A 10 17.33 -30.97 18.93
CA ASN A 10 17.51 -30.43 20.28
C ASN A 10 17.15 -28.94 20.32
N THR A 11 16.00 -28.58 19.72
CA THR A 11 15.36 -27.30 20.01
C THR A 11 14.39 -27.49 21.15
N THR A 12 14.66 -26.87 22.30
CA THR A 12 13.69 -26.71 23.38
C THR A 12 12.39 -26.17 22.75
N PRO A 13 11.22 -26.82 23.02
CA PRO A 13 9.95 -26.39 22.46
C PRO A 13 9.70 -24.93 22.84
N SER A 14 9.24 -24.14 21.90
CA SER A 14 8.88 -22.72 22.12
C SER A 14 7.94 -22.61 23.33
N SER A 15 8.01 -21.54 24.07
CA SER A 15 7.19 -21.34 25.28
C SER A 15 5.70 -21.55 25.00
N SER A 16 5.23 -21.18 23.79
CA SER A 16 3.87 -21.43 23.29
C SER A 16 3.54 -22.91 23.12
N ALA A 17 4.46 -23.74 22.63
CA ALA A 17 4.23 -25.16 22.45
C ALA A 17 4.16 -25.92 23.82
N VAL A 18 4.95 -25.48 24.79
CA VAL A 18 4.88 -26.02 26.18
C VAL A 18 3.57 -25.60 26.84
N GLU A 19 3.13 -24.37 26.64
CA GLU A 19 1.87 -23.84 27.16
C GLU A 19 0.67 -24.52 26.53
N PHE A 20 0.69 -24.76 25.20
CA PHE A 20 -0.30 -25.55 24.48
C PHE A 20 -0.43 -26.98 25.04
N GLN A 21 0.68 -27.70 25.20
CA GLN A 21 0.66 -29.05 25.77
C GLN A 21 0.17 -29.08 27.23
N ARG A 22 0.50 -28.05 28.01
CA ARG A 22 0.04 -27.92 29.40
C ARG A 22 -1.46 -27.65 29.45
N THR A 23 -1.97 -26.78 28.59
CA THR A 23 -3.39 -26.47 28.50
C THR A 23 -4.19 -27.66 27.96
N GLN A 24 -3.68 -28.36 26.95
CA GLN A 24 -4.28 -29.57 26.40
C GLN A 24 -4.41 -30.65 27.49
N LYS A 25 -3.38 -30.86 28.32
CA LYS A 25 -3.45 -31.78 29.47
C LYS A 25 -4.46 -31.32 30.50
N GLN A 26 -4.55 -30.01 30.80
CA GLN A 26 -5.56 -29.47 31.72
C GLN A 26 -6.98 -29.68 31.20
N VAL A 27 -7.25 -29.38 29.91
CA VAL A 27 -8.57 -29.58 29.30
C VAL A 27 -8.96 -31.07 29.31
N LEU A 28 -8.03 -31.97 28.96
CA LEU A 28 -8.27 -33.41 28.94
C LEU A 28 -8.44 -33.99 30.36
N SER A 29 -7.98 -33.31 31.40
CA SER A 29 -8.15 -33.71 32.81
C SER A 29 -9.41 -33.14 33.46
N MET A 30 -10.12 -32.22 32.82
CA MET A 30 -11.39 -31.67 33.33
C MET A 30 -12.50 -32.73 33.26
N ALA A 31 -13.30 -32.81 34.31
CA ALA A 31 -14.49 -33.66 34.27
C ALA A 31 -15.50 -33.13 33.24
N PRO A 32 -16.27 -33.99 32.53
CA PRO A 32 -17.22 -33.56 31.53
C PRO A 32 -18.19 -32.47 32.01
N HIS A 33 -18.65 -32.54 33.25
CA HIS A 33 -19.56 -31.55 33.84
C HIS A 33 -18.87 -30.18 34.09
N GLU A 34 -17.54 -30.13 34.27
CA GLU A 34 -16.79 -28.90 34.44
C GLU A 34 -16.57 -28.18 33.09
N ILE A 35 -16.40 -28.96 32.02
CA ILE A 35 -16.28 -28.42 30.67
C ILE A 35 -17.60 -27.73 30.25
N TRP A 36 -18.72 -28.24 30.68
CA TRP A 36 -20.07 -27.74 30.32
C TRP A 36 -20.55 -26.62 31.24
N SER A 37 -19.88 -26.43 32.35
CA SER A 37 -20.19 -25.41 33.33
C SER A 37 -19.83 -24.01 32.86
N LEU A 38 -20.36 -23.00 33.53
CA LEU A 38 -19.96 -21.60 33.35
C LEU A 38 -18.44 -21.40 33.49
N GLY A 39 -17.79 -22.23 34.34
CA GLY A 39 -16.34 -22.22 34.50
C GLY A 39 -15.57 -22.60 33.24
N GLY A 40 -16.07 -23.55 32.44
CA GLY A 40 -15.48 -23.90 31.14
C GLY A 40 -15.55 -22.73 30.16
N ARG A 41 -16.67 -22.04 30.06
CA ARG A 41 -16.85 -20.84 29.21
C ARG A 41 -15.96 -19.68 29.63
N ALA A 42 -15.91 -19.39 30.93
CA ALA A 42 -15.04 -18.36 31.48
C ALA A 42 -13.53 -18.69 31.20
N LYS A 43 -13.17 -19.97 31.18
CA LYS A 43 -11.81 -20.40 30.84
C LYS A 43 -11.49 -20.14 29.36
N VAL A 44 -12.44 -20.36 28.44
CA VAL A 44 -12.25 -20.02 27.01
C VAL A 44 -12.00 -18.53 26.83
N THR A 45 -12.79 -17.68 27.49
CA THR A 45 -12.60 -16.22 27.43
C THR A 45 -11.21 -15.81 27.92
N THR A 46 -10.74 -16.43 29.01
CA THR A 46 -9.40 -16.19 29.54
C THR A 46 -8.30 -16.64 28.57
N LEU A 47 -8.47 -17.79 27.90
CA LEU A 47 -7.53 -18.31 26.92
C LEU A 47 -7.46 -17.41 25.68
N ASN A 48 -8.60 -16.92 25.19
CA ASN A 48 -8.64 -15.94 24.09
C ASN A 48 -7.94 -14.62 24.47
N ALA A 49 -8.19 -14.10 25.66
CA ALA A 49 -7.54 -12.89 26.17
C ALA A 49 -6.03 -13.04 26.36
N SER A 50 -5.55 -14.26 26.68
CA SER A 50 -4.12 -14.56 26.80
C SER A 50 -3.42 -14.88 25.48
N GLY A 51 -4.14 -14.95 24.37
CA GLY A 51 -3.61 -15.30 23.05
C GLY A 51 -3.42 -16.80 22.81
N ALA A 52 -3.92 -17.65 23.71
CA ALA A 52 -3.84 -19.13 23.58
C ALA A 52 -4.98 -19.67 22.68
N PHE A 53 -5.09 -19.18 21.45
CA PHE A 53 -6.22 -19.42 20.56
C PHE A 53 -6.45 -20.88 20.16
N GLU A 54 -5.38 -21.67 20.01
CA GLU A 54 -5.52 -23.12 19.71
C GLU A 54 -6.15 -23.88 20.86
N SER A 55 -5.79 -23.53 22.09
CA SER A 55 -6.36 -24.12 23.30
C SER A 55 -7.81 -23.68 23.52
N ALA A 56 -8.12 -22.42 23.20
CA ALA A 56 -9.47 -21.89 23.22
C ALA A 56 -10.36 -22.61 22.20
N GLU A 57 -9.90 -22.78 20.95
CA GLU A 57 -10.61 -23.51 19.89
C GLU A 57 -10.93 -24.95 20.31
N LEU A 58 -9.95 -25.65 20.87
CA LEU A 58 -10.14 -27.03 21.33
C LEU A 58 -11.22 -27.12 22.42
N LEU A 59 -11.17 -26.24 23.42
CA LEU A 59 -12.17 -26.20 24.48
C LEU A 59 -13.55 -25.82 23.98
N CYS A 60 -13.67 -24.81 23.10
CA CYS A 60 -14.92 -24.46 22.44
C CYS A 60 -15.52 -25.62 21.66
N SER A 61 -14.69 -26.37 20.92
CA SER A 61 -15.14 -27.54 20.17
C SER A 61 -15.78 -28.60 21.09
N PHE A 62 -15.18 -28.84 22.25
CA PHE A 62 -15.78 -29.76 23.24
C PHE A 62 -17.10 -29.25 23.80
N ILE A 63 -17.18 -27.96 24.16
CA ILE A 63 -18.42 -27.34 24.65
C ILE A 63 -19.53 -27.47 23.61
N HIS A 64 -19.25 -27.07 22.37
CA HIS A 64 -20.22 -27.05 21.26
C HIS A 64 -20.76 -28.46 20.92
N HIS A 65 -19.88 -29.46 20.80
CA HIS A 65 -20.29 -30.82 20.49
C HIS A 65 -21.03 -31.52 21.65
N ALA A 66 -20.68 -31.17 22.87
CA ALA A 66 -21.34 -31.71 24.04
C ALA A 66 -22.81 -31.27 24.10
N GLU A 67 -23.12 -30.02 23.80
CA GLU A 67 -24.50 -29.49 23.77
C GLU A 67 -25.36 -30.08 22.64
N GLN A 68 -24.76 -30.41 21.49
CA GLN A 68 -25.51 -31.07 20.40
C GLN A 68 -25.97 -32.48 20.77
N SER A 69 -25.28 -33.17 21.68
CA SER A 69 -25.62 -34.53 22.09
C SER A 69 -26.73 -34.60 23.16
N VAL A 70 -27.06 -33.47 23.81
CA VAL A 70 -28.04 -33.42 24.93
C VAL A 70 -29.44 -32.99 24.47
N VAL A 71 -29.58 -32.37 23.27
CA VAL A 71 -30.90 -31.93 22.77
C VAL A 71 -31.58 -33.07 22.04
N SER A 72 -32.08 -34.08 22.75
CA SER A 72 -33.25 -34.87 22.31
C SER A 72 -34.50 -34.09 22.68
N PRO A 73 -35.50 -33.96 21.81
CA PRO A 73 -36.71 -33.21 22.10
C PRO A 73 -37.59 -34.00 23.09
N VAL A 74 -37.40 -33.74 24.39
CA VAL A 74 -38.39 -34.15 25.38
C VAL A 74 -39.54 -33.14 25.28
N ARG A 75 -40.70 -33.64 24.96
CA ARG A 75 -41.96 -32.86 25.00
C ARG A 75 -42.20 -32.45 26.43
N ALA A 76 -42.11 -31.18 26.69
CA ALA A 76 -42.36 -30.61 27.99
C ALA A 76 -43.42 -29.50 27.90
N SER A 77 -44.29 -29.49 28.87
CA SER A 77 -45.39 -28.54 29.05
C SER A 77 -45.16 -27.76 30.33
N SER A 78 -44.57 -26.58 30.26
CA SER A 78 -44.74 -25.53 31.27
C SER A 78 -43.88 -24.31 30.98
N THR A 79 -44.29 -23.14 31.47
CA THR A 79 -43.65 -21.82 31.33
C THR A 79 -42.21 -21.75 31.87
N VAL A 80 -41.82 -22.64 32.78
CA VAL A 80 -40.45 -22.74 33.33
C VAL A 80 -39.46 -23.21 32.25
N GLU A 81 -39.91 -24.06 31.31
CA GLU A 81 -39.05 -24.61 30.24
C GLU A 81 -38.83 -23.64 29.10
N GLU A 82 -39.72 -22.66 28.90
CA GLU A 82 -39.51 -21.59 27.91
C GLU A 82 -38.40 -20.63 28.35
N ASN A 83 -38.31 -20.29 29.64
CA ASN A 83 -37.24 -19.45 30.19
C ASN A 83 -35.88 -20.15 30.14
N ASP A 84 -35.83 -21.45 30.38
CA ASP A 84 -34.61 -22.25 30.22
C ASP A 84 -34.19 -22.33 28.75
N MET A 85 -35.13 -22.38 27.82
CA MET A 85 -34.86 -22.37 26.38
C MET A 85 -34.29 -21.01 25.92
N VAL A 86 -34.86 -19.91 26.40
CA VAL A 86 -34.39 -18.52 26.10
C VAL A 86 -32.95 -18.35 26.59
N LEU A 87 -32.62 -18.81 27.80
CA LEU A 87 -31.27 -18.75 28.36
C LEU A 87 -30.27 -19.59 27.53
N THR A 88 -30.68 -20.77 27.05
CA THR A 88 -29.81 -21.63 26.23
C THR A 88 -29.42 -20.97 24.90
N TRP A 89 -30.29 -20.18 24.27
CA TRP A 89 -29.94 -19.45 23.04
C TRP A 89 -28.84 -18.43 23.28
N ARG A 90 -28.90 -17.69 24.39
CA ARG A 90 -27.89 -16.67 24.70
C ARG A 90 -26.55 -17.30 25.10
N LEU A 91 -26.55 -18.41 25.82
CA LEU A 91 -25.32 -19.17 26.10
C LEU A 91 -24.67 -19.73 24.83
N LYS A 92 -25.49 -20.22 23.87
CA LYS A 92 -24.99 -20.65 22.55
C LYS A 92 -24.40 -19.49 21.75
N ALA A 93 -25.00 -18.30 21.84
CA ALA A 93 -24.43 -17.10 21.22
C ALA A 93 -23.06 -16.77 21.79
N ILE A 94 -22.89 -16.81 23.12
CA ILE A 94 -21.59 -16.61 23.78
C ILE A 94 -20.55 -17.65 23.34
N ASP A 95 -20.92 -18.92 23.25
CA ASP A 95 -20.03 -19.98 22.80
C ASP A 95 -19.56 -19.75 21.35
N CYS A 96 -20.48 -19.32 20.47
CA CYS A 96 -20.13 -18.96 19.10
C CYS A 96 -19.17 -17.75 19.03
N VAL A 97 -19.38 -16.72 19.88
CA VAL A 97 -18.48 -15.56 19.97
C VAL A 97 -17.08 -15.98 20.43
N ASN A 98 -17.00 -16.79 21.48
CA ASN A 98 -15.73 -17.30 22.00
C ASN A 98 -14.99 -18.13 20.94
N PHE A 99 -15.71 -18.93 20.17
CA PHE A 99 -15.15 -19.72 19.09
C PHE A 99 -14.66 -18.84 17.94
N ALA A 100 -15.48 -17.85 17.55
CA ALA A 100 -15.12 -16.88 16.51
C ALA A 100 -13.89 -16.04 16.89
N THR A 101 -13.78 -15.60 18.16
CA THR A 101 -12.61 -14.84 18.62
C THR A 101 -11.33 -15.65 18.59
N SER A 102 -11.40 -16.97 18.84
CA SER A 102 -10.23 -17.85 18.69
C SER A 102 -9.74 -17.91 17.22
N PHE A 103 -10.65 -17.93 16.25
CA PHE A 103 -10.30 -17.86 14.82
C PHE A 103 -9.79 -16.49 14.40
N MET A 104 -10.33 -15.40 14.95
CA MET A 104 -9.79 -14.06 14.69
C MET A 104 -8.33 -13.95 15.16
N GLY A 105 -8.00 -14.49 16.32
CA GLY A 105 -6.64 -14.52 16.83
C GLY A 105 -5.67 -15.32 15.96
N LYS A 106 -6.17 -16.28 15.19
CA LYS A 106 -5.41 -17.05 14.17
C LYS A 106 -5.45 -16.41 12.77
N GLU A 107 -6.06 -15.24 12.62
CA GLU A 107 -6.29 -14.57 11.34
C GLU A 107 -7.17 -15.36 10.34
N GLU A 108 -7.94 -16.35 10.81
CA GLU A 108 -8.87 -17.16 10.02
C GLU A 108 -10.24 -16.48 9.90
N TYR A 109 -10.28 -15.28 9.34
CA TYR A 109 -11.44 -14.39 9.34
C TYR A 109 -12.71 -14.95 8.69
N LEU A 110 -12.61 -15.82 7.68
CA LEU A 110 -13.80 -16.48 7.06
C LEU A 110 -14.46 -17.46 8.02
N ARG A 111 -13.66 -18.19 8.81
CA ARG A 111 -14.18 -19.10 9.83
C ARG A 111 -14.78 -18.31 10.99
N ALA A 112 -14.09 -17.27 11.44
CA ALA A 112 -14.58 -16.36 12.47
C ALA A 112 -15.91 -15.72 12.07
N LEU A 113 -16.01 -15.22 10.85
CA LEU A 113 -17.23 -14.61 10.32
C LEU A 113 -18.44 -15.54 10.40
N LYS A 114 -18.29 -16.80 9.99
CA LYS A 114 -19.37 -17.79 10.06
C LYS A 114 -19.90 -17.98 11.48
N TRP A 115 -19.00 -18.04 12.47
CA TRP A 115 -19.38 -18.22 13.87
C TRP A 115 -19.98 -16.95 14.49
N PHE A 116 -19.51 -15.76 14.11
CA PHE A 116 -20.15 -14.51 14.52
C PHE A 116 -21.54 -14.33 13.93
N GLU A 117 -21.74 -14.67 12.64
CA GLU A 117 -23.05 -14.66 12.01
C GLU A 117 -24.02 -15.62 12.72
N GLN A 118 -23.57 -16.80 13.09
CA GLN A 118 -24.35 -17.75 13.86
C GLN A 118 -24.66 -17.25 15.28
N ALA A 119 -23.73 -16.58 15.95
CA ALA A 119 -23.99 -15.93 17.23
C ALA A 119 -25.08 -14.87 17.14
N MET A 120 -25.06 -14.05 16.06
CA MET A 120 -26.10 -13.07 15.81
C MET A 120 -27.48 -13.68 15.51
N ASP A 121 -27.53 -14.86 14.87
CA ASP A 121 -28.79 -15.59 14.66
C ASP A 121 -29.35 -16.11 15.99
N PHE A 122 -28.51 -16.64 16.86
CA PHE A 122 -28.93 -17.06 18.20
C PHE A 122 -29.42 -15.88 19.04
N GLU A 123 -28.77 -14.73 18.98
CA GLU A 123 -29.20 -13.52 19.68
C GLU A 123 -30.53 -13.00 19.14
N ARG A 124 -30.77 -13.03 17.82
CA ARG A 124 -32.09 -12.70 17.25
C ARG A 124 -33.23 -13.59 17.78
N ASN A 125 -32.97 -14.90 17.85
CA ASN A 125 -33.92 -15.84 18.41
C ASN A 125 -34.18 -15.57 19.90
N PHE A 126 -33.13 -15.22 20.66
CA PHE A 126 -33.23 -14.81 22.05
C PHE A 126 -34.14 -13.55 22.19
N GLN A 127 -33.89 -12.52 21.40
CA GLN A 127 -34.65 -11.27 21.45
C GLN A 127 -36.12 -11.45 21.05
N GLN A 128 -36.42 -12.29 20.06
CA GLN A 128 -37.79 -12.58 19.63
C GLN A 128 -38.60 -13.30 20.72
N LEU A 129 -37.97 -14.27 21.41
CA LEU A 129 -38.63 -15.01 22.49
C LEU A 129 -38.74 -14.17 23.77
N SER A 130 -37.74 -13.35 24.09
CA SER A 130 -37.81 -12.47 25.27
C SER A 130 -38.82 -11.35 25.09
N SER A 131 -39.00 -10.77 23.89
CA SER A 131 -40.04 -9.79 23.63
C SER A 131 -41.47 -10.38 23.70
N ALA A 132 -41.67 -11.61 23.24
CA ALA A 132 -42.96 -12.32 23.37
C ALA A 132 -43.27 -12.63 24.85
N ASN A 133 -42.29 -12.90 25.68
CA ASN A 133 -42.49 -13.15 27.11
C ASN A 133 -42.76 -11.87 27.92
N ILE A 134 -42.18 -10.72 27.56
CA ILE A 134 -42.42 -9.43 28.23
C ILE A 134 -43.90 -9.00 28.08
N GLU A 135 -44.53 -9.25 26.94
CA GLU A 135 -45.97 -9.01 26.75
C GLU A 135 -46.84 -9.92 27.61
N ALA A 136 -46.31 -11.07 28.06
CA ALA A 136 -47.00 -12.02 28.95
C ALA A 136 -46.74 -11.77 30.44
N GLU A 137 -45.59 -11.13 30.81
CA GLU A 137 -45.14 -10.95 32.20
C GLU A 137 -45.51 -9.59 32.84
N GLU A 138 -46.25 -8.68 32.19
CA GLU A 138 -46.75 -7.45 32.85
C GLU A 138 -47.63 -7.75 34.09
N HIS A 139 -47.83 -9.01 34.45
CA HIS A 139 -48.69 -9.43 35.57
C HIS A 139 -48.01 -10.13 36.74
N ASN A 140 -46.68 -10.39 36.71
CA ASN A 140 -46.01 -11.07 37.83
C ASN A 140 -44.71 -10.37 38.28
N ASN A 141 -44.81 -9.65 39.40
CA ASN A 141 -43.71 -9.06 40.14
C ASN A 141 -42.94 -10.15 40.95
N GLU A 142 -42.09 -10.96 40.36
CA GLU A 142 -41.13 -11.80 41.09
C GLU A 142 -39.80 -11.87 40.33
N ALA A 143 -39.02 -10.77 40.40
CA ALA A 143 -37.69 -10.64 39.72
C ALA A 143 -36.51 -10.67 40.68
N GLU A 144 -36.52 -11.45 41.78
CA GLU A 144 -35.38 -11.43 42.72
C GLU A 144 -34.45 -12.65 42.70
N ASN A 145 -34.71 -13.69 41.89
CA ASN A 145 -33.82 -14.87 41.81
C ASN A 145 -33.36 -15.20 40.41
N SER A 146 -32.70 -14.24 39.72
CA SER A 146 -32.01 -14.59 38.47
C SER A 146 -30.87 -15.55 38.76
N SER A 147 -30.88 -16.72 38.09
CA SER A 147 -29.81 -17.74 38.25
C SER A 147 -28.44 -17.16 37.88
N GLU A 148 -27.37 -17.70 38.45
CA GLU A 148 -25.99 -17.31 38.13
C GLU A 148 -25.72 -17.39 36.61
N ALA A 149 -26.32 -18.40 35.96
CA ALA A 149 -26.27 -18.55 34.49
C ALA A 149 -26.92 -17.37 33.73
N HIS A 150 -28.05 -16.87 34.26
CA HIS A 150 -28.74 -15.73 33.65
C HIS A 150 -27.89 -14.43 33.76
N ARG A 151 -27.31 -14.16 34.94
CA ARG A 151 -26.37 -13.02 35.10
C ARG A 151 -25.16 -13.16 34.20
N TYR A 152 -24.54 -14.35 34.15
CA TYR A 152 -23.41 -14.61 33.25
C TYR A 152 -23.77 -14.34 31.79
N ALA A 153 -24.94 -14.81 31.33
CA ALA A 153 -25.40 -14.61 29.96
C ALA A 153 -25.68 -13.14 29.64
N MET A 154 -26.19 -12.37 30.59
CA MET A 154 -26.42 -10.93 30.40
C MET A 154 -25.13 -10.11 30.41
N ASP A 155 -24.18 -10.44 31.27
CA ASP A 155 -22.94 -9.68 31.45
C ASP A 155 -21.88 -9.97 30.38
N ASN A 156 -21.92 -11.14 29.72
CA ASN A 156 -20.85 -11.59 28.82
C ASN A 156 -21.22 -11.59 27.32
N PHE A 157 -22.39 -11.07 26.95
CA PHE A 157 -22.77 -10.91 25.55
C PHE A 157 -23.09 -9.45 25.21
N ASP A 158 -22.22 -8.83 24.41
CA ASP A 158 -22.45 -7.52 23.83
C ASP A 158 -22.70 -7.66 22.31
N ALA A 159 -23.96 -7.47 21.90
CA ALA A 159 -24.37 -7.58 20.50
C ALA A 159 -23.66 -6.54 19.60
N ASP A 160 -23.31 -5.37 20.15
CA ASP A 160 -22.65 -4.33 19.40
C ASP A 160 -21.17 -4.64 19.22
N GLU A 161 -20.50 -5.24 20.20
CA GLU A 161 -19.13 -5.74 20.05
C GLU A 161 -19.07 -6.87 19.02
N VAL A 162 -20.03 -7.79 19.02
CA VAL A 162 -20.14 -8.87 18.02
C VAL A 162 -20.30 -8.30 16.61
N LYS A 163 -21.18 -7.30 16.42
CA LYS A 163 -21.36 -6.62 15.13
C LYS A 163 -20.05 -5.94 14.67
N LEU A 164 -19.30 -5.33 15.59
CA LEU A 164 -17.99 -4.75 15.28
C LEU A 164 -17.03 -5.81 14.75
N HIS A 165 -16.95 -6.96 15.39
CA HIS A 165 -16.12 -8.07 14.95
C HIS A 165 -16.58 -8.65 13.60
N VAL A 166 -17.90 -8.74 13.36
CA VAL A 166 -18.45 -9.11 12.03
C VAL A 166 -17.97 -8.13 10.97
N MET A 167 -18.08 -6.82 11.21
CA MET A 167 -17.60 -5.80 10.27
C MET A 167 -16.08 -5.89 10.04
N GLU A 168 -15.31 -6.17 11.07
CA GLU A 168 -13.86 -6.34 10.97
C GLU A 168 -13.52 -7.57 10.12
N CYS A 169 -14.18 -8.70 10.36
CA CYS A 169 -14.02 -9.92 9.54
C CYS A 169 -14.43 -9.68 8.08
N LEU A 170 -15.56 -9.01 7.84
CA LEU A 170 -16.01 -8.66 6.49
C LEU A 170 -15.02 -7.72 5.80
N PHE A 171 -14.44 -6.78 6.52
CA PHE A 171 -13.40 -5.90 5.99
C PHE A 171 -12.12 -6.67 5.63
N LYS A 172 -11.65 -7.54 6.51
CA LYS A 172 -10.46 -8.37 6.29
C LYS A 172 -10.64 -9.39 5.14
N THR A 173 -11.85 -9.90 4.96
CA THR A 173 -12.21 -10.78 3.84
C THR A 173 -12.58 -10.03 2.57
N GLN A 174 -12.40 -8.71 2.53
CA GLN A 174 -12.68 -7.82 1.39
C GLN A 174 -14.16 -7.75 0.97
N GLN A 175 -15.08 -8.13 1.83
CA GLN A 175 -16.52 -8.04 1.61
C GLN A 175 -17.05 -6.65 2.02
N TYR A 176 -16.51 -5.59 1.43
CA TYR A 176 -16.72 -4.21 1.86
C TYR A 176 -18.18 -3.74 1.77
N LEU A 177 -18.94 -4.19 0.78
CA LEU A 177 -20.38 -3.85 0.66
C LEU A 177 -21.17 -4.40 1.83
N ARG A 178 -20.99 -5.69 2.16
CA ARG A 178 -21.64 -6.32 3.31
C ARG A 178 -21.24 -5.66 4.65
N ALA A 179 -19.99 -5.20 4.77
CA ALA A 179 -19.55 -4.46 5.95
C ALA A 179 -20.28 -3.12 6.10
N ILE A 180 -20.55 -2.41 5.00
CA ILE A 180 -21.34 -1.16 5.01
C ILE A 180 -22.80 -1.45 5.31
N GLU A 181 -23.40 -2.47 4.69
CA GLU A 181 -24.77 -2.91 4.95
C GLU A 181 -24.98 -3.30 6.42
N CYS A 182 -24.04 -4.02 7.01
CA CYS A 182 -24.05 -4.36 8.43
C CYS A 182 -24.04 -3.10 9.31
N PHE A 183 -23.25 -2.09 8.95
CA PHE A 183 -23.24 -0.80 9.64
C PHE A 183 -24.59 -0.07 9.52
N GLU A 184 -25.16 -0.01 8.31
CA GLU A 184 -26.41 0.69 8.04
C GLU A 184 -27.60 0.03 8.74
N ALA A 185 -27.64 -1.31 8.78
CA ALA A 185 -28.64 -2.07 9.54
C ALA A 185 -28.58 -1.79 11.05
N THR A 186 -27.38 -1.60 11.61
CA THR A 186 -27.18 -1.29 13.04
C THR A 186 -27.73 0.09 13.41
N ASN A 187 -27.74 1.05 12.47
CA ASN A 187 -28.13 2.44 12.72
C ASN A 187 -29.59 2.78 12.38
N GLY A 188 -30.41 1.80 12.01
CA GLY A 188 -31.83 2.03 11.71
C GLY A 188 -32.10 2.86 10.43
N TYR A 189 -31.11 2.97 9.54
CA TYR A 189 -31.20 3.72 8.28
C TYR A 189 -32.27 3.19 7.30
N GLU A 190 -32.75 1.96 7.47
CA GLU A 190 -33.78 1.37 6.58
C GLU A 190 -35.11 2.08 6.60
N LYS A 191 -35.44 2.82 7.68
CA LYS A 191 -36.76 3.50 7.80
C LYS A 191 -36.84 4.82 7.03
N GLU A 192 -35.77 5.46 6.67
CA GLU A 192 -35.77 6.75 5.98
C GLU A 192 -35.77 6.65 4.46
N GLN A 193 -35.08 5.64 3.87
CA GLN A 193 -35.07 5.46 2.41
C GLN A 193 -36.41 5.02 1.83
N GLN A 194 -37.24 4.29 2.59
CA GLN A 194 -38.61 3.92 2.14
C GLN A 194 -39.60 5.09 2.18
N ARG A 195 -39.32 6.16 2.93
CA ARG A 195 -40.15 7.38 2.94
C ARG A 195 -39.77 8.40 1.86
N GLU A 196 -38.56 8.32 1.28
CA GLU A 196 -38.12 9.23 0.21
C GLU A 196 -38.53 8.82 -1.20
N GLY A 197 -39.11 7.62 -1.39
CA GLY A 197 -39.56 7.10 -2.69
C GLY A 197 -40.88 7.70 -3.22
N ASP A 198 -41.61 8.46 -2.42
CA ASP A 198 -42.99 8.87 -2.74
C ASP A 198 -43.21 10.39 -2.91
N GLU A 199 -42.16 11.22 -2.85
CA GLU A 199 -42.30 12.66 -3.11
C GLU A 199 -41.66 13.09 -4.43
N THR A 200 -42.51 13.35 -5.41
CA THR A 200 -42.21 13.86 -6.74
C THR A 200 -41.43 15.20 -6.71
N MET A 201 -40.39 15.24 -7.50
CA MET A 201 -39.46 16.34 -7.69
C MET A 201 -40.12 17.67 -8.08
N THR A 202 -39.95 18.72 -7.27
CA THR A 202 -40.02 20.13 -7.73
C THR A 202 -38.75 20.89 -7.28
N GLY A 203 -38.13 21.55 -8.21
CA GLY A 203 -36.72 21.97 -8.30
C GLY A 203 -36.26 23.17 -7.45
N THR A 204 -36.55 23.29 -6.15
CA THR A 204 -36.05 24.40 -5.31
C THR A 204 -35.55 24.00 -3.90
N GLN A 205 -35.34 22.70 -3.63
CA GLN A 205 -35.02 22.24 -2.28
C GLN A 205 -33.55 21.79 -2.03
N THR A 206 -32.66 21.92 -2.99
CA THR A 206 -31.26 21.42 -2.85
C THR A 206 -30.43 22.15 -1.78
N ALA A 207 -30.75 23.39 -1.43
CA ALA A 207 -29.98 24.16 -0.44
C ALA A 207 -30.39 23.88 1.03
N LYS A 208 -31.59 23.39 1.28
CA LYS A 208 -32.09 23.08 2.64
C LYS A 208 -31.71 21.68 3.14
N LYS A 209 -31.53 20.70 2.23
CA LYS A 209 -31.16 19.31 2.57
C LYS A 209 -29.76 19.17 3.21
N TYR A 210 -28.83 20.10 2.95
CA TYR A 210 -27.50 20.06 3.54
C TYR A 210 -27.46 20.50 5.03
N LYS A 211 -28.44 21.26 5.51
CA LYS A 211 -28.48 21.73 6.91
C LYS A 211 -29.02 20.68 7.89
N THR A 212 -29.91 19.80 7.43
CA THR A 212 -30.53 18.76 8.28
C THR A 212 -29.56 17.61 8.60
N TRP A 213 -28.56 17.37 7.75
CA TRP A 213 -27.55 16.31 7.96
C TRP A 213 -26.59 16.64 9.12
N GLU A 214 -26.20 17.90 9.27
CA GLU A 214 -25.33 18.34 10.37
C GLU A 214 -26.03 18.29 11.75
N GLN A 215 -27.37 18.37 11.79
CA GLN A 215 -28.12 18.28 13.05
C GLN A 215 -28.42 16.83 13.45
N HIS A 216 -28.62 15.91 12.51
CA HIS A 216 -28.82 14.48 12.82
C HIS A 216 -27.54 13.79 13.30
N ASP A 217 -26.38 14.19 12.77
CA ASP A 217 -25.09 13.60 13.12
C ASP A 217 -24.68 13.86 14.60
N SER A 218 -25.17 14.95 15.21
CA SER A 218 -24.80 15.30 16.58
C SER A 218 -25.57 14.52 17.66
N THR A 219 -26.72 13.93 17.33
CA THR A 219 -27.53 13.14 18.28
C THR A 219 -27.25 11.64 18.22
N MET A 220 -26.66 11.14 17.11
CA MET A 220 -26.32 9.71 16.92
C MET A 220 -24.97 9.32 17.53
N THR A 221 -24.14 10.27 17.95
CA THR A 221 -22.79 10.03 18.50
C THR A 221 -22.76 9.27 19.82
N ALA A 222 -23.89 9.18 20.52
CA ALA A 222 -23.98 8.49 21.80
C ALA A 222 -24.23 6.97 21.67
N ILE A 223 -24.60 6.48 20.48
CA ILE A 223 -25.14 5.12 20.31
C ILE A 223 -24.14 4.17 19.61
N VAL A 224 -23.26 4.68 18.74
CA VAL A 224 -22.36 3.82 17.97
C VAL A 224 -20.89 4.16 18.19
N PRO A 225 -20.06 3.18 18.59
CA PRO A 225 -18.62 3.43 18.81
C PRO A 225 -17.94 4.00 17.56
N LEU A 226 -17.03 4.96 17.73
CA LEU A 226 -16.28 5.61 16.63
C LEU A 226 -15.49 4.62 15.77
N LYS A 227 -15.14 3.44 16.32
CA LYS A 227 -14.50 2.35 15.59
C LYS A 227 -15.32 1.86 14.39
N TYR A 228 -16.66 1.82 14.52
CA TYR A 228 -17.55 1.44 13.39
C TYR A 228 -17.47 2.46 12.25
N HIS A 229 -17.52 3.76 12.60
CA HIS A 229 -17.41 4.82 11.61
C HIS A 229 -16.05 4.80 10.91
N LEU A 230 -14.99 4.44 11.62
CA LEU A 230 -13.66 4.26 11.06
C LEU A 230 -13.60 3.07 10.09
N LEU A 231 -14.19 1.92 10.44
CA LEU A 231 -14.27 0.75 9.55
C LEU A 231 -15.14 1.08 8.32
N LYS A 232 -16.26 1.78 8.49
CA LYS A 232 -17.08 2.28 7.38
C LYS A 232 -16.27 3.19 6.45
N ALA A 233 -15.50 4.11 7.00
CA ALA A 233 -14.64 5.00 6.21
C ALA A 233 -13.60 4.21 5.39
N LYS A 234 -12.94 3.23 6.02
CA LYS A 234 -11.98 2.32 5.35
C LYS A 234 -12.66 1.49 4.26
N ALA A 235 -13.88 0.98 4.48
CA ALA A 235 -14.63 0.21 3.50
C ALA A 235 -15.05 1.08 2.30
N HIS A 236 -15.56 2.29 2.51
CA HIS A 236 -15.86 3.23 1.43
C HIS A 236 -14.60 3.61 0.64
N GLN A 237 -13.48 3.77 1.30
CA GLN A 237 -12.20 4.04 0.63
C GLN A 237 -11.77 2.86 -0.24
N ALA A 238 -11.91 1.63 0.26
CA ALA A 238 -11.61 0.41 -0.51
C ALA A 238 -12.50 0.26 -1.75
N LEU A 239 -13.77 0.65 -1.67
CA LEU A 239 -14.72 0.66 -2.80
C LEU A 239 -14.52 1.85 -3.76
N GLY A 240 -13.73 2.86 -3.39
CA GLY A 240 -13.53 4.06 -4.19
C GLY A 240 -14.57 5.15 -4.04
N HIS A 241 -15.42 5.05 -3.06
CA HIS A 241 -16.39 6.07 -2.74
C HIS A 241 -15.71 7.23 -1.99
N THR A 242 -14.85 8.00 -2.68
CA THR A 242 -13.97 9.01 -2.09
C THR A 242 -14.69 10.03 -1.22
N GLN A 243 -15.83 10.56 -1.68
CA GLN A 243 -16.59 11.56 -0.92
C GLN A 243 -17.21 10.97 0.36
N LYS A 244 -17.77 9.75 0.29
CA LYS A 244 -18.35 9.07 1.45
C LYS A 244 -17.27 8.71 2.46
N ALA A 245 -16.12 8.20 2.00
CA ALA A 245 -14.95 7.92 2.83
C ALA A 245 -14.44 9.18 3.54
N MET A 246 -14.29 10.29 2.80
CA MET A 246 -13.82 11.55 3.36
C MET A 246 -14.75 12.07 4.47
N ARG A 247 -16.08 12.06 4.24
CA ARG A 247 -17.06 12.48 5.24
C ARG A 247 -17.00 11.60 6.51
N ALA A 248 -16.87 10.30 6.34
CA ALA A 248 -16.77 9.37 7.46
C ALA A 248 -15.47 9.57 8.26
N TYR A 249 -14.32 9.80 7.61
CA TYR A 249 -13.07 10.15 8.30
C TYR A 249 -13.15 11.51 9.00
N GLU A 250 -13.76 12.52 8.37
CA GLU A 250 -13.99 13.82 9.01
C GLU A 250 -14.89 13.69 10.25
N PHE A 251 -15.92 12.87 10.17
CA PHE A 251 -16.82 12.60 11.29
C PHE A 251 -16.06 11.99 12.49
N VAL A 252 -15.29 10.92 12.25
CA VAL A 252 -14.48 10.28 13.30
C VAL A 252 -13.52 11.30 13.93
N PHE A 253 -12.79 12.05 13.11
CA PHE A 253 -11.79 13.01 13.59
C PHE A 253 -12.38 14.24 14.28
N LYS A 254 -13.61 14.66 13.92
CA LYS A 254 -14.36 15.73 14.60
C LYS A 254 -14.79 15.35 16.01
N ASN A 255 -15.19 14.09 16.20
CA ASN A 255 -15.64 13.59 17.48
C ASN A 255 -14.47 13.27 18.42
N ASP A 256 -13.41 12.70 17.89
CA ASP A 256 -12.19 12.41 18.64
C ASP A 256 -10.94 12.62 17.77
N ALA A 257 -10.23 13.71 18.02
CA ALA A 257 -9.00 14.06 17.32
C ALA A 257 -7.78 13.21 17.74
N SER A 258 -7.93 12.24 18.65
CA SER A 258 -6.89 11.25 18.96
C SER A 258 -6.72 10.22 17.81
N TYR A 259 -7.74 10.04 16.97
CA TYR A 259 -7.68 9.19 15.77
C TYR A 259 -6.83 9.83 14.66
N LEU A 260 -5.54 10.04 14.94
CA LEU A 260 -4.59 10.65 14.00
C LEU A 260 -4.43 9.85 12.69
N GLU A 261 -4.82 8.58 12.66
CA GLU A 261 -4.84 7.76 11.44
C GLU A 261 -5.81 8.29 10.37
N CYS A 262 -6.78 9.12 10.73
CA CYS A 262 -7.69 9.77 9.78
C CYS A 262 -6.97 10.86 8.96
N VAL A 263 -5.94 11.50 9.49
CA VAL A 263 -5.27 12.66 8.87
C VAL A 263 -4.61 12.32 7.53
N PRO A 264 -3.76 11.27 7.41
CA PRO A 264 -3.18 10.88 6.13
C PRO A 264 -4.24 10.55 5.08
N GLN A 265 -5.36 9.95 5.49
CA GLN A 265 -6.46 9.58 4.60
C GLN A 265 -7.19 10.83 4.09
N LEU A 266 -7.51 11.78 4.97
CA LEU A 266 -8.12 13.06 4.60
C LEU A 266 -7.24 13.84 3.60
N ILE A 267 -5.92 13.90 3.85
CA ILE A 267 -4.97 14.55 2.95
C ILE A 267 -4.93 13.87 1.58
N SER A 268 -4.98 12.53 1.55
CA SER A 268 -4.91 11.76 0.30
C SER A 268 -6.18 11.85 -0.53
N LEU A 269 -7.36 11.97 0.11
CA LEU A 269 -8.66 11.96 -0.54
C LEU A 269 -9.10 13.34 -1.04
N SER A 270 -8.55 14.44 -0.51
CA SER A 270 -8.97 15.80 -0.86
C SER A 270 -7.80 16.78 -0.95
N PRO A 271 -7.80 17.66 -1.97
CA PRO A 271 -6.81 18.74 -2.08
C PRO A 271 -6.81 19.71 -0.87
N VAL A 272 -7.92 19.84 -0.18
CA VAL A 272 -8.07 20.71 1.03
C VAL A 272 -8.07 19.89 2.32
N GLY A 273 -7.77 18.59 2.25
CA GLY A 273 -7.83 17.68 3.39
C GLY A 273 -6.90 18.07 4.53
N GLY A 274 -5.70 18.54 4.25
CA GLY A 274 -4.76 19.02 5.26
C GLY A 274 -5.25 20.27 5.99
N GLN A 275 -5.82 21.23 5.27
CA GLN A 275 -6.43 22.42 5.88
C GLN A 275 -7.61 22.03 6.78
N ARG A 276 -8.51 21.16 6.30
CA ARG A 276 -9.63 20.67 7.11
C ARG A 276 -9.19 19.92 8.35
N ALA A 277 -8.19 19.03 8.24
CA ALA A 277 -7.63 18.34 9.40
C ALA A 277 -7.08 19.31 10.45
N ARG A 278 -6.39 20.37 10.03
CA ARG A 278 -5.92 21.44 10.95
C ARG A 278 -7.06 22.16 11.64
N GLU A 279 -8.09 22.56 10.89
CA GLU A 279 -9.26 23.25 11.44
C GLU A 279 -10.00 22.37 12.46
N ILE A 280 -10.21 21.10 12.16
CA ILE A 280 -10.85 20.14 13.06
C ILE A 280 -10.01 19.99 14.34
N PHE A 281 -8.72 19.75 14.20
CA PHE A 281 -7.82 19.59 15.32
C PHE A 281 -7.77 20.85 16.21
N THR A 282 -7.73 22.04 15.60
CA THR A 282 -7.75 23.33 16.34
C THR A 282 -9.03 23.48 17.14
N ARG A 283 -10.21 23.26 16.52
CA ARG A 283 -11.51 23.33 17.20
C ARG A 283 -11.64 22.32 18.34
N HIS A 284 -11.11 21.10 18.14
CA HIS A 284 -11.11 20.09 19.19
C HIS A 284 -10.23 20.53 20.39
N CYS A 285 -9.05 21.07 20.12
CA CYS A 285 -8.19 21.63 21.16
C CYS A 285 -8.82 22.81 21.89
N GLU A 286 -9.56 23.69 21.20
CA GLU A 286 -10.28 24.83 21.80
C GLU A 286 -11.45 24.37 22.69
N LYS A 287 -12.22 23.38 22.26
CA LYS A 287 -13.32 22.79 23.06
C LYS A 287 -12.80 22.15 24.35
N ASN A 288 -11.67 21.45 24.29
CA ASN A 288 -11.10 20.77 25.45
C ASN A 288 -10.34 21.71 26.40
N SER A 289 -9.89 22.89 25.94
CA SER A 289 -9.28 23.90 26.80
C SER A 289 -10.29 24.62 27.71
N LEU A 290 -11.58 24.57 27.40
CA LEU A 290 -12.65 25.09 28.27
C LEU A 290 -12.93 24.17 29.48
N GLY A 291 -12.37 22.97 29.55
CA GLY A 291 -12.45 22.03 30.68
C GLY A 291 -11.37 22.12 31.73
N GLY A 292 -10.64 23.18 31.81
CA GLY A 292 -9.83 23.83 32.86
C GLY A 292 -9.06 23.06 33.95
N LEU A 293 -9.06 21.72 34.00
CA LEU A 293 -8.42 20.96 35.10
C LEU A 293 -7.34 19.95 34.66
N VAL A 294 -7.14 19.75 33.36
CA VAL A 294 -6.13 18.78 32.84
C VAL A 294 -4.89 19.49 32.29
N GLU A 295 -4.96 20.81 32.03
CA GLU A 295 -3.82 21.59 31.48
C GLU A 295 -2.69 21.82 32.50
N ASP A 296 -3.00 21.85 33.78
CA ASP A 296 -1.99 22.12 34.84
C ASP A 296 -1.18 20.90 35.26
N MET A 297 -1.66 19.66 35.00
CA MET A 297 -0.91 18.43 35.29
C MET A 297 0.09 18.02 34.21
N LEU A 298 -0.03 18.54 32.99
CA LEU A 298 0.93 18.38 31.89
C LEU A 298 1.76 19.67 31.70
N VAL A 299 2.43 20.11 32.76
CA VAL A 299 3.29 21.28 32.80
C VAL A 299 4.21 21.36 31.57
N GLY A 300 3.95 22.33 30.70
CA GLY A 300 4.78 22.65 29.53
C GLY A 300 4.53 21.80 28.26
N GLY A 301 3.65 20.82 28.29
CA GLY A 301 3.47 19.84 27.19
C GLY A 301 2.41 20.20 26.14
N SER A 302 1.28 20.80 26.54
CA SER A 302 0.11 20.88 25.65
C SER A 302 0.29 21.84 24.47
N ALA A 303 0.85 23.02 24.69
CA ALA A 303 1.12 24.00 23.62
C ALA A 303 2.19 23.49 22.62
N ASN A 304 3.19 22.74 23.13
CA ASN A 304 4.22 22.12 22.30
C ASN A 304 3.65 20.93 21.50
N TYR A 305 2.77 20.15 22.10
CA TYR A 305 2.10 19.03 21.43
C TYR A 305 1.22 19.52 20.27
N ARG A 306 0.37 20.53 20.49
CA ARG A 306 -0.45 21.16 19.44
C ARG A 306 0.40 21.64 18.27
N LYS A 307 1.48 22.40 18.55
CA LYS A 307 2.42 22.88 17.51
C LYS A 307 3.08 21.73 16.76
N THR A 308 3.40 20.65 17.44
CA THR A 308 4.01 19.45 16.82
C THR A 308 3.03 18.76 15.89
N ILE A 309 1.76 18.55 16.29
CA ILE A 309 0.74 17.93 15.43
C ILE A 309 0.42 18.81 14.22
N HIS A 310 0.25 20.13 14.38
CA HIS A 310 0.08 21.03 13.23
C HIS A 310 1.26 20.93 12.25
N CYS A 311 2.48 20.96 12.77
CA CYS A 311 3.68 20.81 11.96
C CYS A 311 3.74 19.46 11.26
N TRP A 312 3.25 18.39 11.91
CA TRP A 312 3.15 17.06 11.32
C TRP A 312 2.11 17.00 10.20
N ILE A 313 0.93 17.62 10.38
CA ILE A 313 -0.10 17.71 9.34
C ILE A 313 0.45 18.47 8.11
N ASP A 314 1.10 19.62 8.33
CA ASP A 314 1.68 20.43 7.25
C ASP A 314 2.79 19.71 6.50
N ALA A 315 3.65 18.99 7.22
CA ALA A 315 4.69 18.17 6.62
C ALA A 315 4.10 17.03 5.77
N MET A 316 3.07 16.34 6.28
CA MET A 316 2.36 15.29 5.55
C MET A 316 1.70 15.84 4.29
N GLU A 317 1.01 16.97 4.39
CA GLU A 317 0.38 17.62 3.23
C GLU A 317 1.40 17.98 2.16
N GLY A 318 2.53 18.57 2.53
CA GLY A 318 3.61 18.89 1.62
C GLY A 318 4.22 17.66 0.95
N LEU A 319 4.40 16.56 1.71
CA LEU A 319 4.91 15.29 1.18
C LEU A 319 3.90 14.58 0.27
N GLU A 320 2.61 14.64 0.58
CA GLU A 320 1.56 14.06 -0.26
C GLU A 320 1.40 14.81 -1.58
N ARG A 321 1.61 16.12 -1.60
CA ARG A 321 1.63 16.96 -2.80
C ARG A 321 2.96 16.93 -3.55
N ASN A 322 3.93 16.13 -3.11
CA ASN A 322 5.30 16.12 -3.65
C ASN A 322 5.98 17.50 -3.69
N SER A 323 5.55 18.42 -2.81
CA SER A 323 6.08 19.78 -2.72
C SER A 323 7.22 19.85 -1.69
N VAL A 324 8.46 19.71 -2.17
CA VAL A 324 9.65 19.82 -1.31
C VAL A 324 9.70 21.16 -0.58
N ARG A 325 9.30 22.26 -1.25
CA ARG A 325 9.32 23.61 -0.65
C ARG A 325 8.36 23.72 0.54
N GLN A 326 7.15 23.18 0.41
CA GLN A 326 6.16 23.21 1.49
C GLN A 326 6.53 22.27 2.64
N ALA A 327 7.02 21.06 2.35
CA ALA A 327 7.40 20.09 3.37
C ALA A 327 8.65 20.49 4.15
N SER A 328 9.63 21.16 3.53
CA SER A 328 10.96 21.42 4.07
C SER A 328 10.97 22.09 5.46
N PRO A 329 10.29 23.23 5.71
CA PRO A 329 10.36 23.90 7.02
C PRO A 329 9.76 23.03 8.13
N HIS A 330 8.71 22.28 7.83
CA HIS A 330 7.99 21.45 8.79
C HIS A 330 8.76 20.17 9.13
N VAL A 331 9.31 19.48 8.12
CA VAL A 331 10.13 18.28 8.34
C VAL A 331 11.41 18.63 9.11
N THR A 332 12.10 19.73 8.77
CA THR A 332 13.31 20.14 9.49
C THR A 332 13.02 20.52 10.94
N LYS A 333 11.88 21.16 11.22
CA LYS A 333 11.44 21.47 12.58
C LYS A 333 11.13 20.21 13.37
N LEU A 334 10.36 19.28 12.80
CA LEU A 334 10.04 18.00 13.44
C LEU A 334 11.29 17.18 13.74
N MET A 335 12.27 17.17 12.82
CA MET A 335 13.55 16.50 13.03
C MET A 335 14.37 17.12 14.16
N LYS A 336 14.26 18.44 14.38
CA LYS A 336 14.91 19.12 15.50
C LYS A 336 14.22 18.79 16.82
N ASP A 337 12.86 18.83 16.82
CA ASP A 337 12.06 18.66 18.03
C ASP A 337 11.98 17.17 18.46
N ARG A 338 11.91 16.24 17.51
CA ARG A 338 11.68 14.80 17.72
C ARG A 338 12.58 13.90 16.83
N PRO A 339 13.92 13.95 16.98
CA PRO A 339 14.86 13.28 16.05
C PRO A 339 14.80 11.76 16.07
N LYS A 340 14.32 11.16 17.17
CA LYS A 340 14.25 9.70 17.35
C LYS A 340 12.84 9.12 17.16
N GLN A 341 11.86 9.90 16.70
CA GLN A 341 10.51 9.38 16.48
C GLN A 341 10.43 8.68 15.13
N PRO A 342 10.00 7.37 15.06
CA PRO A 342 9.95 6.61 13.81
C PRO A 342 9.14 7.29 12.71
N GLU A 343 7.99 7.89 13.04
CA GLU A 343 7.14 8.60 12.08
C GLU A 343 7.85 9.79 11.43
N VAL A 344 8.61 10.55 12.23
CA VAL A 344 9.38 11.69 11.74
C VAL A 344 10.55 11.24 10.85
N LEU A 345 11.19 10.12 11.18
CA LEU A 345 12.23 9.52 10.36
C LEU A 345 11.69 9.03 9.00
N ILE A 346 10.50 8.43 8.97
CA ILE A 346 9.82 8.04 7.72
C ILE A 346 9.50 9.28 6.86
N MET A 347 9.03 10.36 7.48
CA MET A 347 8.78 11.63 6.77
C MET A 347 10.08 12.21 6.21
N LYS A 348 11.17 12.18 6.99
CA LYS A 348 12.50 12.58 6.54
C LYS A 348 12.96 11.73 5.35
N ALA A 349 12.80 10.42 5.43
CA ALA A 349 13.18 9.51 4.34
C ALA A 349 12.41 9.83 3.04
N ARG A 350 11.10 10.06 3.13
CA ARG A 350 10.29 10.49 1.99
C ARG A 350 10.74 11.85 1.44
N TRP A 351 11.01 12.80 2.32
CA TRP A 351 11.48 14.13 1.94
C TRP A 351 12.84 14.11 1.26
N ASP A 352 13.80 13.34 1.80
CA ASP A 352 15.13 13.16 1.19
C ASP A 352 15.02 12.44 -0.16
N GLY A 353 14.11 11.46 -0.30
CA GLY A 353 13.81 10.82 -1.58
C GLY A 353 13.29 11.81 -2.63
N LEU A 354 12.36 12.71 -2.26
CA LEU A 354 11.85 13.75 -3.16
C LEU A 354 12.93 14.78 -3.55
N ARG A 355 13.97 14.97 -2.73
CA ARG A 355 15.12 15.84 -3.01
C ARG A 355 16.21 15.17 -3.86
N GLY A 356 16.00 13.93 -4.29
CA GLY A 356 16.99 13.17 -5.04
C GLY A 356 18.22 12.76 -4.19
N LYS A 357 18.02 12.52 -2.88
CA LYS A 357 19.06 12.05 -1.95
C LYS A 357 18.74 10.64 -1.45
N PRO A 358 18.81 9.61 -2.31
CA PRO A 358 18.41 8.24 -1.95
C PRO A 358 19.23 7.67 -0.79
N ASP A 359 20.53 7.98 -0.69
CA ASP A 359 21.40 7.47 0.38
C ASP A 359 20.89 7.92 1.76
N LYS A 360 20.55 9.22 1.91
CA LYS A 360 20.01 9.75 3.17
C LYS A 360 18.61 9.21 3.49
N ALA A 361 17.81 8.94 2.46
CA ALA A 361 16.51 8.31 2.64
C ALA A 361 16.68 6.86 3.16
N MET A 362 17.62 6.10 2.62
CA MET A 362 17.92 4.73 3.09
C MET A 362 18.43 4.74 4.53
N GLU A 363 19.38 5.63 4.87
CA GLU A 363 19.86 5.78 6.25
C GLU A 363 18.72 6.04 7.25
N ALA A 364 17.76 6.89 6.88
CA ALA A 364 16.62 7.18 7.73
C ALA A 364 15.71 5.96 7.90
N TYR A 365 15.46 5.18 6.84
CA TYR A 365 14.71 3.91 6.96
C TYR A 365 15.46 2.86 7.77
N GLU A 366 16.79 2.75 7.63
CA GLU A 366 17.61 1.85 8.45
C GLU A 366 17.51 2.19 9.94
N MET A 367 17.49 3.48 10.28
CA MET A 367 17.27 3.92 11.66
C MET A 367 15.89 3.50 12.17
N VAL A 368 14.83 3.64 11.37
CA VAL A 368 13.47 3.18 11.74
C VAL A 368 13.47 1.68 12.02
N VAL A 369 14.09 0.90 11.15
CA VAL A 369 14.20 -0.56 11.30
C VAL A 369 14.97 -0.96 12.56
N LYS A 370 16.02 -0.22 12.94
CA LYS A 370 16.78 -0.46 14.18
C LYS A 370 15.98 -0.13 15.44
N MET A 371 15.08 0.85 15.36
CA MET A 371 14.25 1.28 16.49
C MET A 371 13.03 0.39 16.69
N ASP A 372 12.38 0.02 15.58
CA ASP A 372 11.20 -0.82 15.56
C ASP A 372 11.39 -1.97 14.55
N ASN A 373 11.92 -3.07 15.07
CA ASN A 373 12.26 -4.24 14.25
C ASN A 373 11.02 -5.02 13.77
N LYS A 374 9.86 -4.85 14.43
CA LYS A 374 8.61 -5.52 14.07
C LYS A 374 7.68 -4.68 13.18
N ARG A 375 8.12 -3.51 12.76
CA ARG A 375 7.32 -2.62 11.92
C ARG A 375 7.18 -3.15 10.50
N VAL A 376 5.94 -3.21 10.02
CA VAL A 376 5.58 -3.59 8.64
C VAL A 376 5.13 -2.36 7.83
N THR A 377 4.37 -1.46 8.46
CA THR A 377 3.78 -0.27 7.80
C THR A 377 4.82 0.67 7.21
N ASN A 378 4.61 1.11 5.98
CA ASN A 378 5.50 1.96 5.16
C ASN A 378 6.85 1.31 4.77
N MET A 379 7.06 0.01 5.03
CA MET A 379 8.28 -0.69 4.62
C MET A 379 8.32 -0.98 3.12
N GLU A 380 7.18 -0.97 2.42
CA GLU A 380 7.10 -1.03 0.96
C GLU A 380 7.85 0.14 0.28
N LYS A 381 7.88 1.31 0.92
CA LYS A 381 8.62 2.48 0.41
C LYS A 381 10.13 2.31 0.60
N TYR A 382 10.53 1.70 1.71
CA TYR A 382 11.93 1.34 1.94
C TYR A 382 12.39 0.27 0.94
N ALA A 383 11.56 -0.77 0.71
CA ALA A 383 11.83 -1.78 -0.31
C ALA A 383 12.00 -1.16 -1.71
N ALA A 384 11.14 -0.19 -2.06
CA ALA A 384 11.27 0.54 -3.33
C ALA A 384 12.58 1.35 -3.40
N ALA A 385 13.00 1.99 -2.32
CA ALA A 385 14.27 2.72 -2.27
C ALA A 385 15.49 1.79 -2.43
N LEU A 386 15.47 0.63 -1.76
CA LEU A 386 16.53 -0.39 -1.90
C LEU A 386 16.58 -0.97 -3.31
N ARG A 387 15.43 -1.22 -3.94
CA ARG A 387 15.36 -1.67 -5.33
C ARG A 387 15.95 -0.62 -6.29
N ASP A 388 15.54 0.65 -6.13
CA ASP A 388 16.03 1.74 -6.97
C ASP A 388 17.56 1.97 -6.80
N ALA A 389 18.10 1.70 -5.59
CA ALA A 389 19.54 1.69 -5.29
C ALA A 389 20.27 0.39 -5.71
N ARG A 390 19.54 -0.63 -6.17
CA ARG A 390 20.04 -1.98 -6.50
C ARG A 390 20.73 -2.73 -5.36
N GLU A 391 20.35 -2.43 -4.12
CA GLU A 391 20.82 -3.09 -2.91
C GLU A 391 20.07 -4.43 -2.69
N GLY A 392 20.35 -5.43 -3.54
CA GLY A 392 19.61 -6.69 -3.59
C GLY A 392 19.66 -7.49 -2.30
N GLU A 393 20.83 -7.57 -1.64
CA GLU A 393 20.98 -8.31 -0.38
C GLU A 393 20.19 -7.68 0.76
N LYS A 394 20.25 -6.34 0.90
CA LYS A 394 19.46 -5.65 1.93
C LYS A 394 17.95 -5.81 1.69
N LEU A 395 17.54 -5.77 0.41
CA LEU A 395 16.14 -5.96 0.04
C LEU A 395 15.66 -7.39 0.33
N ARG A 396 16.49 -8.40 0.07
CA ARG A 396 16.18 -9.81 0.38
C ARG A 396 16.02 -10.03 1.89
N ILE A 397 16.93 -9.47 2.69
CA ILE A 397 16.86 -9.54 4.16
C ILE A 397 15.60 -8.83 4.67
N LEU A 398 15.28 -7.66 4.12
CA LEU A 398 14.05 -6.93 4.47
C LEU A 398 12.79 -7.75 4.13
N ALA A 399 12.72 -8.31 2.92
CA ALA A 399 11.57 -9.11 2.47
C ALA A 399 11.37 -10.35 3.37
N GLN A 400 12.43 -11.09 3.67
CA GLN A 400 12.37 -12.24 4.56
C GLN A 400 11.87 -11.84 5.95
N ARG A 401 12.41 -10.77 6.52
CA ARG A 401 12.00 -10.27 7.84
C ARG A 401 10.53 -9.86 7.87
N LEU A 402 10.06 -9.12 6.87
CA LEU A 402 8.66 -8.70 6.79
C LEU A 402 7.74 -9.92 6.70
N PHE A 403 8.16 -10.95 5.98
CA PHE A 403 7.42 -12.20 5.84
C PHE A 403 7.32 -12.97 7.16
N GLU A 404 8.41 -13.02 7.95
CA GLU A 404 8.44 -13.63 9.29
C GLU A 404 7.54 -12.90 10.30
N ILE A 405 7.38 -11.56 10.15
CA ILE A 405 6.54 -10.76 11.04
C ILE A 405 5.05 -10.93 10.68
N ASN A 406 4.72 -10.82 9.40
CA ASN A 406 3.34 -10.97 8.92
C ASN A 406 3.32 -11.41 7.45
N GLU A 407 3.02 -12.68 7.22
CA GLU A 407 2.87 -13.28 5.89
C GLU A 407 1.67 -12.71 5.13
N ASN A 408 0.61 -12.29 5.84
CA ASN A 408 -0.63 -11.80 5.23
C ASN A 408 -0.60 -10.28 4.97
N SER A 409 0.53 -9.61 5.14
CA SER A 409 0.64 -8.19 4.82
C SER A 409 0.96 -7.96 3.33
N CYS A 410 0.33 -6.96 2.74
CA CYS A 410 0.62 -6.53 1.38
C CYS A 410 2.08 -6.09 1.21
N GLU A 411 2.65 -5.44 2.22
CA GLU A 411 4.00 -4.93 2.25
C GLU A 411 5.06 -6.02 2.15
N SER A 412 4.82 -7.18 2.81
CA SER A 412 5.71 -8.36 2.74
C SER A 412 5.80 -8.91 1.32
N TRP A 413 4.65 -9.03 0.64
CA TRP A 413 4.60 -9.52 -0.74
C TRP A 413 5.16 -8.51 -1.74
N ILE A 414 4.97 -7.20 -1.52
CA ILE A 414 5.61 -6.15 -2.34
C ILE A 414 7.14 -6.24 -2.24
N ALA A 415 7.68 -6.35 -1.03
CA ALA A 415 9.12 -6.46 -0.82
C ALA A 415 9.69 -7.73 -1.47
N SER A 416 8.99 -8.87 -1.35
CA SER A 416 9.36 -10.14 -1.96
C SER A 416 9.31 -10.08 -3.50
N ALA A 417 8.30 -9.42 -4.07
CA ALA A 417 8.21 -9.19 -5.50
C ALA A 417 9.37 -8.34 -6.03
N MET A 418 9.71 -7.25 -5.32
CA MET A 418 10.84 -6.40 -5.68
C MET A 418 12.19 -7.11 -5.54
N ALA A 419 12.37 -7.98 -4.54
CA ALA A 419 13.57 -8.79 -4.36
C ALA A 419 13.75 -9.80 -5.49
N SER A 420 12.67 -10.53 -5.85
CA SER A 420 12.67 -11.47 -6.98
C SER A 420 12.89 -10.77 -8.32
N ASP A 421 12.42 -9.55 -8.47
CA ASP A 421 12.64 -8.72 -9.65
C ASP A 421 14.11 -8.38 -9.85
N LEU A 422 14.85 -8.01 -8.78
CA LEU A 422 16.31 -7.78 -8.83
C LEU A 422 17.08 -9.07 -9.10
N SER A 423 16.59 -10.22 -8.61
CA SER A 423 17.19 -11.54 -8.88
C SER A 423 16.91 -12.06 -10.29
N LYS A 424 16.22 -11.27 -11.15
CA LYS A 424 15.80 -11.61 -12.52
C LYS A 424 14.80 -12.78 -12.61
N GLU A 425 14.15 -13.13 -11.51
CA GLU A 425 13.10 -14.16 -11.46
C GLU A 425 11.73 -13.56 -11.83
N LYS A 426 11.55 -13.22 -13.12
CA LYS A 426 10.42 -12.43 -13.62
C LYS A 426 9.04 -13.02 -13.27
N GLU A 427 8.87 -14.33 -13.39
CA GLU A 427 7.59 -15.01 -13.14
C GLU A 427 7.24 -15.06 -11.65
N LYS A 428 8.23 -15.33 -10.78
CA LYS A 428 8.03 -15.29 -9.33
C LYS A 428 7.70 -13.87 -8.86
N ALA A 429 8.42 -12.87 -9.38
CA ALA A 429 8.13 -11.47 -9.08
C ALA A 429 6.70 -11.10 -9.47
N LEU A 430 6.22 -11.56 -10.63
CA LEU A 430 4.85 -11.33 -11.08
C LEU A 430 3.82 -12.00 -10.14
N SER A 431 4.03 -13.27 -9.76
CA SER A 431 3.10 -13.99 -8.87
C SER A 431 3.03 -13.35 -7.47
N PHE A 432 4.17 -12.92 -6.92
CA PHE A 432 4.21 -12.22 -5.63
C PHE A 432 3.52 -10.85 -5.70
N ALA A 433 3.74 -10.10 -6.78
CA ALA A 433 3.06 -8.82 -6.99
C ALA A 433 1.54 -8.99 -7.18
N GLN A 434 1.08 -10.08 -7.83
CA GLN A 434 -0.34 -10.42 -7.92
C GLN A 434 -0.93 -10.69 -6.53
N LYS A 435 -0.25 -11.48 -5.70
CA LYS A 435 -0.71 -11.76 -4.34
C LYS A 435 -0.75 -10.49 -3.48
N ALA A 436 0.23 -9.59 -3.63
CA ALA A 436 0.21 -8.28 -2.96
C ALA A 436 -1.03 -7.44 -3.35
N ARG A 437 -1.38 -7.42 -4.66
CA ARG A 437 -2.61 -6.74 -5.13
C ARG A 437 -3.87 -7.40 -4.58
N ASP A 438 -3.92 -8.72 -4.52
CA ASP A 438 -5.10 -9.46 -4.05
C ASP A 438 -5.34 -9.22 -2.56
N LEU A 439 -4.27 -9.04 -1.76
CA LEU A 439 -4.37 -8.64 -0.35
C LEU A 439 -4.82 -7.18 -0.18
N ASN A 440 -4.36 -6.27 -1.02
CA ASN A 440 -4.77 -4.87 -0.99
C ASN A 440 -4.89 -4.29 -2.40
N PRO A 441 -6.09 -4.39 -3.03
CA PRO A 441 -6.32 -3.97 -4.41
C PRO A 441 -6.12 -2.48 -4.67
N ARG A 442 -6.11 -1.67 -3.62
CA ARG A 442 -5.92 -0.20 -3.70
C ARG A 442 -4.58 0.28 -3.15
N ASN A 443 -3.64 -0.61 -2.94
CA ASN A 443 -2.28 -0.19 -2.64
C ASN A 443 -1.57 0.27 -3.93
N GLN A 444 -1.27 1.57 -4.01
CA GLN A 444 -0.62 2.15 -5.17
C GLN A 444 0.73 1.48 -5.50
N VAL A 445 1.54 1.18 -4.46
CA VAL A 445 2.87 0.58 -4.65
C VAL A 445 2.73 -0.85 -5.20
N ALA A 446 1.75 -1.63 -4.70
CA ALA A 446 1.46 -2.97 -5.20
C ALA A 446 1.07 -2.94 -6.69
N LEU A 447 0.16 -2.03 -7.07
CA LEU A 447 -0.29 -1.87 -8.46
C LEU A 447 0.86 -1.45 -9.39
N VAL A 448 1.70 -0.49 -8.97
CA VAL A 448 2.87 -0.07 -9.75
C VAL A 448 3.86 -1.22 -9.89
N THR A 449 4.17 -1.94 -8.80
CA THR A 449 5.09 -3.08 -8.83
C THR A 449 4.58 -4.20 -9.74
N LEU A 450 3.28 -4.51 -9.65
CA LEU A 450 2.66 -5.50 -10.54
C LEU A 450 2.73 -5.07 -12.01
N GLY A 451 2.47 -3.79 -12.31
CA GLY A 451 2.60 -3.24 -13.66
C GLY A 451 4.03 -3.33 -14.20
N GLU A 452 5.03 -3.02 -13.38
CA GLU A 452 6.45 -3.14 -13.76
C GLU A 452 6.86 -4.60 -14.01
N CYS A 453 6.42 -5.54 -13.15
CA CYS A 453 6.67 -6.97 -13.35
C CYS A 453 5.95 -7.50 -14.61
N ALA A 454 4.71 -7.08 -14.86
CA ALA A 454 3.95 -7.46 -16.05
C ALA A 454 4.62 -6.98 -17.35
N MET A 455 5.21 -5.77 -17.34
CA MET A 455 5.99 -5.26 -18.47
C MET A 455 7.22 -6.12 -18.78
N LYS A 456 7.92 -6.64 -17.75
CA LYS A 456 9.09 -7.52 -17.93
C LYS A 456 8.74 -8.90 -18.46
N VAL A 457 7.49 -9.34 -18.25
CA VAL A 457 6.94 -10.61 -18.78
C VAL A 457 6.18 -10.38 -20.11
N LYS A 458 6.28 -9.17 -20.69
CA LYS A 458 5.59 -8.78 -21.94
C LYS A 458 4.04 -8.84 -21.87
N LYS A 459 3.44 -8.82 -20.67
CA LYS A 459 1.97 -8.75 -20.46
C LYS A 459 1.48 -7.29 -20.43
N THR A 460 1.51 -6.62 -21.57
CA THR A 460 1.26 -5.18 -21.71
C THR A 460 -0.12 -4.73 -21.24
N ASP A 461 -1.18 -5.52 -21.54
CA ASP A 461 -2.55 -5.17 -21.17
C ASP A 461 -2.77 -5.19 -19.64
N VAL A 462 -2.18 -6.19 -18.97
CA VAL A 462 -2.18 -6.27 -17.50
C VAL A 462 -1.44 -5.08 -16.90
N ALA A 463 -0.29 -4.71 -17.48
CA ALA A 463 0.49 -3.55 -17.03
C ALA A 463 -0.30 -2.24 -17.18
N ILE A 464 -0.98 -2.03 -18.32
CA ILE A 464 -1.84 -0.86 -18.56
C ILE A 464 -2.95 -0.79 -17.51
N ALA A 465 -3.66 -1.90 -17.27
CA ALA A 465 -4.71 -1.97 -16.26
C ALA A 465 -4.19 -1.62 -14.86
N CYS A 466 -3.03 -2.18 -14.47
CA CYS A 466 -2.42 -1.93 -13.17
C CYS A 466 -1.96 -0.46 -13.00
N PHE A 467 -1.29 0.11 -13.98
CA PHE A 467 -0.85 1.51 -13.89
C PHE A 467 -2.03 2.50 -13.94
N ARG A 468 -3.10 2.16 -14.69
CA ARG A 468 -4.34 2.96 -14.69
C ARG A 468 -4.98 2.91 -13.31
N GLY A 469 -5.16 1.73 -12.72
CA GLY A 469 -5.67 1.56 -11.37
C GLY A 469 -4.81 2.27 -10.32
N ALA A 470 -3.48 2.26 -10.48
CA ALA A 470 -2.57 3.02 -9.60
C ALA A 470 -2.82 4.54 -9.66
N ASN A 471 -3.13 5.09 -10.86
CA ASN A 471 -3.46 6.50 -11.02
C ASN A 471 -4.86 6.85 -10.50
N GLU A 472 -5.81 5.92 -10.56
CA GLU A 472 -7.15 6.09 -9.95
C GLU A 472 -7.07 6.17 -8.43
N VAL A 473 -6.17 5.39 -7.82
CA VAL A 473 -5.91 5.46 -6.38
C VAL A 473 -5.20 6.77 -6.03
N LYS A 474 -4.07 7.04 -6.69
CA LYS A 474 -3.28 8.25 -6.49
C LYS A 474 -2.40 8.53 -7.71
N PRO A 475 -2.61 9.63 -8.44
CA PRO A 475 -1.75 10.01 -9.55
C PRO A 475 -0.28 10.18 -9.11
N SER A 476 0.66 9.58 -9.82
CA SER A 476 2.09 9.71 -9.55
C SER A 476 2.92 9.69 -10.83
N LEU A 477 4.09 10.33 -10.78
CA LEU A 477 5.01 10.31 -11.93
C LEU A 477 5.49 8.88 -12.28
N LYS A 478 5.65 7.99 -11.28
CA LYS A 478 6.02 6.58 -11.51
C LYS A 478 4.93 5.82 -12.27
N SER A 479 3.67 5.98 -11.90
CA SER A 479 2.55 5.32 -12.60
C SER A 479 2.32 5.87 -14.00
N TYR A 480 2.44 7.19 -14.21
CA TYR A 480 2.41 7.78 -15.55
C TYR A 480 3.58 7.33 -16.42
N HIS A 481 4.77 7.23 -15.87
CA HIS A 481 5.92 6.66 -16.59
C HIS A 481 5.63 5.22 -17.04
N GLY A 482 5.08 4.40 -16.12
CA GLY A 482 4.65 3.05 -16.45
C GLY A 482 3.62 3.01 -17.57
N LEU A 483 2.60 3.91 -17.53
CA LEU A 483 1.59 4.03 -18.59
C LEU A 483 2.18 4.41 -19.95
N VAL A 484 3.02 5.44 -19.98
CA VAL A 484 3.67 5.87 -21.22
C VAL A 484 4.49 4.72 -21.83
N LYS A 485 5.25 3.99 -20.99
CA LYS A 485 6.03 2.84 -21.43
C LYS A 485 5.12 1.70 -21.92
N ALA A 486 4.05 1.39 -21.20
CA ALA A 486 3.13 0.29 -21.52
C ALA A 486 2.31 0.60 -22.79
N TYR A 487 1.75 1.80 -22.93
CA TYR A 487 1.05 2.23 -24.14
C TYR A 487 1.99 2.28 -25.35
N SER A 488 3.24 2.73 -25.15
CA SER A 488 4.25 2.73 -26.21
C SER A 488 4.61 1.33 -26.67
N ALA A 489 4.70 0.35 -25.75
CA ALA A 489 4.94 -1.05 -26.08
C ALA A 489 3.74 -1.70 -26.78
N ALA A 490 2.51 -1.30 -26.41
CA ALA A 490 1.27 -1.74 -27.07
C ALA A 490 0.98 -1.04 -28.41
N GLY A 491 1.82 -0.09 -28.85
CA GLY A 491 1.58 0.69 -30.06
C GLY A 491 0.49 1.78 -29.95
N ARG A 492 -0.07 1.99 -28.75
CA ARG A 492 -1.17 2.92 -28.46
C ARG A 492 -0.63 4.35 -28.27
N ARG A 493 -0.24 4.99 -29.37
CA ARG A 493 0.50 6.26 -29.36
C ARG A 493 -0.29 7.44 -28.80
N LYS A 494 -1.60 7.52 -29.08
CA LYS A 494 -2.46 8.62 -28.61
C LYS A 494 -2.55 8.63 -27.08
N GLU A 495 -2.85 7.49 -26.50
CA GLU A 495 -2.98 7.33 -25.05
C GLU A 495 -1.64 7.51 -24.31
N ALA A 496 -0.52 7.15 -24.95
CA ALA A 496 0.81 7.43 -24.41
C ALA A 496 1.05 8.95 -24.30
N ILE A 497 0.67 9.72 -25.32
CA ILE A 497 0.81 11.20 -25.32
C ILE A 497 -0.13 11.83 -24.29
N GLU A 498 -1.40 11.42 -24.23
CA GLU A 498 -2.36 11.88 -23.23
C GLU A 498 -1.88 11.61 -21.79
N SER A 499 -1.36 10.41 -21.53
CA SER A 499 -0.78 10.07 -20.23
C SER A 499 0.44 10.92 -19.89
N ALA A 500 1.29 11.24 -20.86
CA ALA A 500 2.45 12.10 -20.65
C ALA A 500 2.05 13.56 -20.43
N GLN A 501 1.00 14.04 -21.11
CA GLN A 501 0.42 15.37 -20.89
C GLN A 501 -0.16 15.48 -19.47
N ALA A 502 -0.96 14.52 -19.05
CA ALA A 502 -1.48 14.45 -17.68
C ALA A 502 -0.36 14.44 -16.63
N ALA A 503 0.77 13.76 -16.89
CA ALA A 503 1.94 13.80 -16.01
C ALA A 503 2.57 15.21 -15.93
N THR A 504 2.59 15.97 -17.03
CA THR A 504 3.12 17.35 -17.04
C THR A 504 2.17 18.33 -16.36
N GLU A 505 0.87 18.13 -16.45
CA GLU A 505 -0.15 18.91 -15.73
C GLU A 505 -0.09 18.66 -14.22
N LEU A 506 0.12 17.41 -13.80
CA LEU A 506 0.29 17.05 -12.39
C LEU A 506 1.50 17.77 -11.77
N ASN A 507 2.60 17.91 -12.52
CA ASN A 507 3.85 18.51 -12.07
C ASN A 507 4.49 19.38 -13.16
N THR A 508 4.02 20.61 -13.28
CA THR A 508 4.45 21.57 -14.33
C THR A 508 5.94 21.92 -14.26
N HIS A 509 6.56 21.82 -13.08
CA HIS A 509 7.98 22.13 -12.87
C HIS A 509 8.88 20.90 -12.78
N SER A 510 8.40 19.73 -13.19
CA SER A 510 9.19 18.50 -13.18
C SER A 510 9.86 18.27 -14.54
N ALA A 511 11.18 18.33 -14.56
CA ALA A 511 11.99 17.94 -15.74
C ALA A 511 11.71 16.49 -16.16
N PHE A 512 11.47 15.60 -15.19
CA PHE A 512 11.12 14.22 -15.46
C PHE A 512 9.78 14.11 -16.20
N ALA A 513 8.74 14.86 -15.79
CA ALA A 513 7.45 14.88 -16.48
C ALA A 513 7.58 15.39 -17.93
N ALA A 514 8.36 16.45 -18.15
CA ALA A 514 8.66 16.94 -19.50
C ALA A 514 9.40 15.89 -20.34
N SER A 515 10.30 15.11 -19.74
CA SER A 515 10.98 14.01 -20.44
C SER A 515 10.05 12.89 -20.88
N LEU A 516 8.98 12.60 -20.09
CA LEU A 516 7.96 11.61 -20.47
C LEU A 516 7.21 12.01 -21.75
N LEU A 517 6.97 13.31 -21.92
CA LEU A 517 6.35 13.81 -23.15
C LEU A 517 7.26 13.60 -24.36
N GLY A 518 8.57 13.75 -24.18
CA GLY A 518 9.58 13.43 -25.20
C GLY A 518 9.53 11.94 -25.59
N ASP A 519 9.49 11.04 -24.59
CA ASP A 519 9.39 9.59 -24.83
C ASP A 519 8.10 9.19 -25.54
N ALA A 520 6.97 9.81 -25.20
CA ALA A 520 5.70 9.56 -25.86
C ALA A 520 5.73 10.00 -27.34
N HIS A 521 6.35 11.14 -27.65
CA HIS A 521 6.50 11.62 -29.02
C HIS A 521 7.56 10.87 -29.83
N LYS A 522 8.55 10.22 -29.17
CA LYS A 522 9.66 9.50 -29.84
C LYS A 522 9.18 8.47 -30.87
N ARG A 523 7.99 7.91 -30.72
CA ARG A 523 7.40 6.90 -31.61
C ARG A 523 6.39 7.48 -32.62
N VAL A 524 6.22 8.81 -32.64
CA VAL A 524 5.42 9.48 -33.67
C VAL A 524 6.26 9.64 -34.92
N SER A 525 5.82 9.07 -36.03
CA SER A 525 6.52 9.15 -37.32
C SER A 525 6.44 10.54 -37.91
N GLY A 526 7.47 10.97 -38.66
CA GLY A 526 7.56 12.21 -39.38
C GLY A 526 8.24 13.36 -38.65
N ASP A 527 8.57 14.41 -39.37
CA ASP A 527 9.36 15.56 -38.92
C ASP A 527 8.70 16.31 -37.74
N ILE A 528 7.36 16.37 -37.74
CA ILE A 528 6.59 17.00 -36.64
C ILE A 528 6.77 16.23 -35.33
N GLY A 529 6.77 14.90 -35.39
CA GLY A 529 7.00 14.06 -34.23
C GLY A 529 8.43 14.24 -33.70
N LEU A 530 9.41 14.25 -34.60
CA LEU A 530 10.81 14.45 -34.24
C LEU A 530 11.07 15.83 -33.61
N LYS A 531 10.48 16.90 -34.20
CA LYS A 531 10.56 18.25 -33.64
C LYS A 531 9.97 18.33 -32.23
N ARG A 532 8.76 17.82 -32.04
CA ARG A 532 8.12 17.77 -30.69
C ARG A 532 8.94 16.98 -29.68
N THR A 533 9.56 15.88 -30.10
CA THR A 533 10.46 15.09 -29.27
C THR A 533 11.66 15.91 -28.83
N LYS A 534 12.35 16.59 -29.75
CA LYS A 534 13.48 17.48 -29.46
C LYS A 534 13.08 18.62 -28.52
N ASP A 535 11.97 19.28 -28.78
CA ASP A 535 11.47 20.39 -27.95
C ASP A 535 11.13 19.94 -26.52
N ALA A 536 10.49 18.80 -26.36
CA ALA A 536 10.13 18.26 -25.04
C ALA A 536 11.39 17.89 -24.20
N PHE A 537 12.38 17.20 -24.80
CA PHE A 537 13.61 16.90 -24.10
C PHE A 537 14.47 18.13 -23.86
N ALA A 538 14.53 19.09 -24.78
CA ALA A 538 15.22 20.36 -24.57
C ALA A 538 14.60 21.15 -23.40
N LYS A 539 13.26 21.21 -23.31
CA LYS A 539 12.55 21.80 -22.17
C LYS A 539 12.90 21.08 -20.86
N ALA A 540 12.98 19.75 -20.86
CA ALA A 540 13.37 18.98 -19.69
C ALA A 540 14.79 19.33 -19.23
N LEU A 541 15.76 19.46 -20.15
CA LEU A 541 17.15 19.84 -19.85
C LEU A 541 17.29 21.32 -19.43
N GLN A 542 16.41 22.21 -19.86
CA GLN A 542 16.36 23.58 -19.34
C GLN A 542 15.95 23.63 -17.87
N MET A 543 15.05 22.72 -17.46
CA MET A 543 14.61 22.61 -16.06
C MET A 543 15.64 21.91 -15.19
N ASP A 544 16.27 20.84 -15.68
CA ASP A 544 17.30 20.06 -15.01
C ASP A 544 18.39 19.63 -15.99
N PRO A 545 19.51 20.35 -16.07
CA PRO A 545 20.62 20.03 -16.97
C PRO A 545 21.31 18.69 -16.66
N SER A 546 21.12 18.12 -15.46
CA SER A 546 21.73 16.86 -15.06
C SER A 546 20.90 15.62 -15.41
N LEU A 547 19.70 15.78 -15.96
CA LEU A 547 18.76 14.68 -16.24
C LEU A 547 19.23 13.84 -17.44
N LEU A 548 19.98 12.75 -17.18
CA LEU A 548 20.56 11.86 -18.19
C LEU A 548 19.52 11.33 -19.18
N ARG A 549 18.31 10.97 -18.68
CA ARG A 549 17.22 10.48 -19.52
C ARG A 549 16.85 11.46 -20.64
N ALA A 550 16.73 12.74 -20.30
CA ALA A 550 16.41 13.77 -21.28
C ALA A 550 17.57 14.01 -22.26
N ALA A 551 18.82 13.94 -21.77
CA ALA A 551 19.99 14.09 -22.61
C ALA A 551 20.14 12.96 -23.63
N PHE A 552 19.99 11.71 -23.18
CA PHE A 552 19.99 10.57 -24.09
C PHE A 552 18.84 10.61 -25.08
N GLY A 553 17.63 10.99 -24.61
CA GLY A 553 16.47 11.15 -25.49
C GLY A 553 16.65 12.23 -26.54
N LEU A 554 17.23 13.38 -26.18
CA LEU A 554 17.54 14.47 -27.11
C LEU A 554 18.64 14.06 -28.09
N ALA A 555 19.72 13.44 -27.60
CA ALA A 555 20.79 12.94 -28.45
C ALA A 555 20.30 11.90 -29.46
N ASP A 556 19.45 10.93 -29.02
CA ASP A 556 18.81 9.97 -29.94
C ASP A 556 17.93 10.64 -30.99
N ALA A 557 17.20 11.70 -30.62
CA ALA A 557 16.36 12.44 -31.54
C ALA A 557 17.20 13.26 -32.54
N CYS A 558 18.32 13.84 -32.07
CA CYS A 558 19.23 14.59 -32.93
C CYS A 558 20.01 13.67 -33.89
N MET A 559 20.39 12.46 -33.47
CA MET A 559 21.03 11.46 -34.33
C MET A 559 20.12 10.94 -35.46
N ARG A 560 18.80 10.88 -35.22
CA ARG A 560 17.83 10.55 -36.29
C ARG A 560 17.67 11.67 -37.33
N ASP A 561 18.04 12.87 -36.96
CA ASP A 561 18.04 14.02 -37.85
C ASP A 561 19.50 14.30 -38.24
N ASN A 562 19.90 13.80 -39.40
CA ASN A 562 21.28 13.85 -39.87
C ASN A 562 21.89 15.27 -39.85
N ASN A 563 21.05 16.31 -39.77
CA ASN A 563 21.50 17.69 -39.72
C ASN A 563 21.87 18.20 -38.31
N ASP A 564 21.56 17.44 -37.24
CA ASP A 564 21.68 17.90 -35.84
C ASP A 564 22.67 17.09 -34.97
N VAL A 565 23.54 16.28 -35.61
CA VAL A 565 24.47 15.39 -34.88
C VAL A 565 25.45 16.17 -33.98
N GLU A 566 25.86 17.36 -34.39
CA GLU A 566 26.71 18.26 -33.58
C GLU A 566 26.00 18.67 -32.26
N ARG A 567 24.67 18.89 -32.33
CA ARG A 567 23.87 19.19 -31.15
C ARG A 567 23.83 17.99 -30.17
N ALA A 568 23.74 16.76 -30.69
CA ALA A 568 23.84 15.55 -29.87
C ALA A 568 25.20 15.49 -29.15
N LYS A 569 26.30 15.72 -29.87
CA LYS A 569 27.66 15.80 -29.30
C LYS A 569 27.74 16.85 -28.19
N PHE A 570 27.25 18.06 -28.45
CA PHE A 570 27.27 19.16 -27.49
C PHE A 570 26.52 18.83 -26.21
N VAL A 571 25.32 18.25 -26.30
CA VAL A 571 24.46 17.92 -25.14
C VAL A 571 25.14 16.89 -24.24
N ILE A 572 25.67 15.81 -24.82
CA ILE A 572 26.31 14.75 -24.04
C ILE A 572 27.65 15.22 -23.46
N LYS A 573 28.44 15.99 -24.22
CA LYS A 573 29.70 16.60 -23.76
C LYS A 573 29.48 17.54 -22.57
N ASN A 574 28.43 18.38 -22.64
CA ASN A 574 28.09 19.32 -21.56
C ASN A 574 27.75 18.60 -20.25
N ILE A 575 27.06 17.44 -20.31
CA ILE A 575 26.82 16.63 -19.10
C ILE A 575 28.10 16.00 -18.58
N LEU A 576 28.93 15.48 -19.46
CA LEU A 576 30.17 14.81 -19.09
C LEU A 576 31.12 15.76 -18.38
N GLU A 577 31.17 17.02 -18.81
CA GLU A 577 32.06 18.04 -18.25
C GLU A 577 31.47 18.76 -17.03
N LYS A 578 30.19 19.14 -17.07
CA LYS A 578 29.61 20.02 -16.03
C LYS A 578 28.78 19.26 -15.00
N HIS A 579 28.19 18.13 -15.37
CA HIS A 579 27.24 17.38 -14.52
C HIS A 579 27.54 15.88 -14.53
N PRO A 580 28.77 15.42 -14.26
CA PRO A 580 29.10 14.00 -14.32
C PRO A 580 28.26 13.21 -13.31
N PRO A 581 27.64 12.09 -13.72
CA PRO A 581 26.87 11.25 -12.83
C PRO A 581 27.77 10.63 -11.75
N LYS A 582 27.20 10.37 -10.58
CA LYS A 582 27.97 9.79 -9.45
C LYS A 582 28.12 8.28 -9.58
N ASP A 583 27.09 7.59 -10.08
CA ASP A 583 27.08 6.14 -10.21
C ASP A 583 27.92 5.65 -11.40
N ALA A 584 28.63 4.54 -11.18
CA ALA A 584 29.52 3.95 -12.17
C ALA A 584 28.79 3.54 -13.45
N GLN A 585 27.57 2.97 -13.34
CA GLN A 585 26.81 2.52 -14.49
C GLN A 585 26.37 3.68 -15.39
N SER A 586 25.87 4.78 -14.81
CA SER A 586 25.50 5.98 -15.59
C SER A 586 26.72 6.62 -16.28
N LYS A 587 27.89 6.57 -15.63
CA LYS A 587 29.15 7.00 -16.28
C LYS A 587 29.47 6.14 -17.50
N VAL A 588 29.41 4.83 -17.36
CA VAL A 588 29.62 3.90 -18.48
C VAL A 588 28.66 4.17 -19.63
N MET A 589 27.36 4.29 -19.32
CA MET A 589 26.34 4.59 -20.34
C MET A 589 26.62 5.92 -21.05
N LEU A 590 27.07 6.94 -20.31
CA LEU A 590 27.37 8.27 -20.85
C LEU A 590 28.59 8.20 -21.79
N HIS A 591 29.67 7.53 -21.39
CA HIS A 591 30.86 7.33 -22.23
C HIS A 591 30.53 6.52 -23.50
N VAL A 592 29.80 5.42 -23.37
CA VAL A 592 29.36 4.60 -24.52
C VAL A 592 28.51 5.43 -25.50
N LYS A 593 27.54 6.21 -24.97
CA LYS A 593 26.69 7.05 -25.82
C LYS A 593 27.47 8.15 -26.52
N TYR A 594 28.40 8.78 -25.82
CA TYR A 594 29.28 9.80 -26.42
C TYR A 594 30.15 9.21 -27.51
N ALA A 595 30.77 8.05 -27.25
CA ALA A 595 31.57 7.35 -28.23
C ALA A 595 30.75 6.96 -29.49
N THR A 596 29.51 6.49 -29.34
CA THR A 596 28.66 6.20 -30.51
C THR A 596 28.36 7.45 -31.34
N ILE A 597 28.14 8.60 -30.73
CA ILE A 597 27.94 9.88 -31.46
C ILE A 597 29.23 10.26 -32.23
N LEU A 598 30.42 10.09 -31.60
CA LEU A 598 31.70 10.37 -32.24
C LEU A 598 31.96 9.45 -33.44
N VAL A 599 31.53 8.17 -33.35
CA VAL A 599 31.62 7.23 -34.48
C VAL A 599 30.78 7.72 -35.68
N GLU A 600 29.54 8.15 -35.44
CA GLU A 600 28.69 8.71 -36.49
C GLU A 600 29.28 10.00 -37.12
N MET A 601 30.01 10.79 -36.34
CA MET A 601 30.73 11.97 -36.81
C MET A 601 32.07 11.63 -37.47
N ASN A 602 32.43 10.35 -37.59
CA ASN A 602 33.70 9.84 -38.09
C ASN A 602 34.94 10.23 -37.25
N GLU A 603 34.76 10.70 -36.01
CA GLU A 603 35.81 11.04 -35.04
C GLU A 603 36.25 9.81 -34.25
N ARG A 604 36.71 8.76 -34.98
CA ARG A 604 36.96 7.41 -34.41
C ARG A 604 38.07 7.39 -33.37
N ALA A 605 39.05 8.27 -33.46
CA ALA A 605 40.17 8.33 -32.51
C ALA A 605 39.71 8.75 -31.10
N GLU A 606 38.82 9.73 -31.00
CA GLU A 606 38.23 10.13 -29.72
C GLU A 606 37.23 9.09 -29.21
N ALA A 607 36.46 8.45 -30.10
CA ALA A 607 35.52 7.40 -29.73
C ALA A 607 36.24 6.22 -29.03
N VAL A 608 37.43 5.80 -29.50
CA VAL A 608 38.23 4.76 -28.87
C VAL A 608 38.58 5.11 -27.42
N GLN A 609 38.96 6.36 -27.13
CA GLN A 609 39.30 6.80 -25.78
C GLN A 609 38.09 6.68 -24.83
N HIS A 610 36.90 7.02 -25.32
CA HIS A 610 35.67 6.94 -24.52
C HIS A 610 35.20 5.50 -24.34
N PHE A 611 35.31 4.63 -25.33
CA PHE A 611 35.06 3.19 -25.13
C PHE A 611 36.03 2.57 -24.13
N GLN A 612 37.31 2.92 -24.19
CA GLN A 612 38.32 2.47 -23.21
C GLN A 612 38.00 3.00 -21.80
N SER A 613 37.57 4.26 -21.67
CA SER A 613 37.12 4.83 -20.39
C SER A 613 35.90 4.07 -19.81
N ALA A 614 34.95 3.68 -20.66
CA ALA A 614 33.81 2.88 -20.26
C ALA A 614 34.24 1.47 -19.80
N LEU A 615 35.17 0.82 -20.52
CA LEU A 615 35.70 -0.50 -20.16
C LEU A 615 36.59 -0.46 -18.92
N GLY A 616 37.26 0.67 -18.64
CA GLY A 616 37.97 0.88 -17.39
C GLY A 616 37.10 0.86 -16.15
N ILE A 617 35.83 1.26 -16.30
CA ILE A 617 34.83 1.22 -15.21
C ILE A 617 34.13 -0.14 -15.18
N GLU A 618 33.70 -0.67 -16.35
CA GLU A 618 32.97 -1.94 -16.48
C GLU A 618 33.64 -2.81 -17.58
N PRO A 619 34.58 -3.70 -17.21
CA PRO A 619 35.35 -4.48 -18.19
C PRO A 619 34.53 -5.45 -19.05
N ASN A 620 33.32 -5.80 -18.59
CA ASN A 620 32.45 -6.77 -19.27
C ASN A 620 31.33 -6.14 -20.09
N ASN A 621 31.34 -4.83 -20.33
CA ASN A 621 30.33 -4.16 -21.12
C ASN A 621 30.42 -4.54 -22.60
N ALA A 622 29.47 -5.36 -23.08
CA ALA A 622 29.46 -5.89 -24.44
C ALA A 622 29.42 -4.78 -25.51
N ARG A 623 28.63 -3.72 -25.30
CA ARG A 623 28.50 -2.59 -26.24
C ARG A 623 29.79 -1.80 -26.36
N ALA A 624 30.51 -1.59 -25.26
CA ALA A 624 31.79 -0.90 -25.28
C ALA A 624 32.86 -1.73 -25.97
N LYS A 625 32.89 -3.07 -25.76
CA LYS A 625 33.81 -3.98 -26.43
C LYS A 625 33.60 -3.99 -27.95
N SER A 626 32.36 -4.25 -28.37
CA SER A 626 31.97 -4.28 -29.79
C SER A 626 32.26 -2.94 -30.48
N GLY A 627 31.92 -1.81 -29.83
CA GLY A 627 32.22 -0.48 -30.35
C GLY A 627 33.71 -0.20 -30.49
N LEU A 628 34.52 -0.60 -29.51
CA LEU A 628 35.97 -0.46 -29.55
C LEU A 628 36.59 -1.28 -30.71
N GLU A 629 36.21 -2.57 -30.82
CA GLU A 629 36.67 -3.45 -31.89
C GLU A 629 36.34 -2.92 -33.28
N SER A 630 35.10 -2.43 -33.46
CA SER A 630 34.65 -1.79 -34.71
C SER A 630 35.51 -0.56 -35.05
N CYS A 631 35.73 0.33 -34.08
CA CYS A 631 36.55 1.53 -34.29
C CYS A 631 38.00 1.21 -34.61
N GLU A 632 38.63 0.26 -33.90
CA GLU A 632 40.00 -0.17 -34.14
C GLU A 632 40.16 -0.82 -35.51
N LYS A 633 39.23 -1.70 -35.91
CA LYS A 633 39.21 -2.32 -37.25
C LYS A 633 39.15 -1.24 -38.34
N ALA A 634 38.27 -0.27 -38.18
CA ALA A 634 38.13 0.82 -39.15
C ALA A 634 39.35 1.77 -39.21
N LEU A 635 39.98 2.05 -38.06
CA LEU A 635 41.22 2.85 -38.02
C LEU A 635 42.38 2.11 -38.65
N ARG A 636 42.53 0.79 -38.42
CA ARG A 636 43.56 -0.04 -39.09
C ARG A 636 43.34 -0.10 -40.60
N ALA A 637 42.10 -0.24 -41.07
CA ALA A 637 41.78 -0.20 -42.49
C ALA A 637 42.09 1.17 -43.12
N ALA A 638 41.75 2.27 -42.45
CA ALA A 638 42.09 3.62 -42.91
C ALA A 638 43.60 3.87 -42.97
N GLN A 639 44.38 3.35 -41.98
CA GLN A 639 45.85 3.41 -41.99
C GLN A 639 46.46 2.55 -43.08
N ALA A 640 45.89 1.36 -43.36
CA ALA A 640 46.33 0.50 -44.47
C ALA A 640 46.09 1.18 -45.84
N ASN A 641 44.92 1.78 -46.04
CA ASN A 641 44.60 2.52 -47.26
C ASN A 641 45.50 3.77 -47.42
N ALA A 642 45.82 4.47 -46.32
CA ALA A 642 46.73 5.62 -46.36
C ALA A 642 48.18 5.21 -46.65
N ARG A 643 48.62 4.01 -46.29
CA ARG A 643 49.93 3.43 -46.62
C ARG A 643 49.97 2.77 -48.00
N GLY A 644 48.83 2.36 -48.54
CA GLY A 644 48.69 1.70 -49.86
C GLY A 644 48.40 2.64 -51.03
N GLY A 645 48.23 3.95 -50.80
CA GLY A 645 47.86 4.95 -51.83
C GLY A 645 48.99 5.40 -52.73
N GLY A 646 49.86 4.48 -53.21
CA GLY A 646 50.85 4.69 -54.23
C GLY A 646 50.97 3.47 -55.16
N GLY A 647 49.86 3.12 -55.87
CA GLY A 647 49.88 2.04 -56.84
C GLY A 647 48.49 1.75 -57.39
N ASP A 648 48.33 2.06 -58.69
CA ASP A 648 47.19 1.73 -59.54
C ASP A 648 46.68 0.29 -59.37
N GLY A 649 45.37 0.11 -59.43
CA GLY A 649 44.80 -1.20 -59.69
C GLY A 649 43.36 -1.40 -59.22
N ASN A 650 42.44 -1.30 -60.15
CA ASN A 650 41.06 -1.79 -60.08
C ASN A 650 40.95 -3.17 -59.38
N VAL A 651 40.24 -3.27 -58.28
CA VAL A 651 39.60 -4.51 -57.88
C VAL A 651 38.18 -4.16 -57.43
N VAL A 652 37.24 -4.60 -58.21
CA VAL A 652 35.83 -4.69 -57.90
C VAL A 652 35.70 -5.88 -56.95
N ASP A 653 35.28 -5.66 -55.74
CA ASP A 653 34.82 -6.75 -54.85
C ASP A 653 33.40 -6.53 -54.41
N ASP A 654 32.55 -7.43 -54.93
CA ASP A 654 31.20 -7.68 -54.49
C ASP A 654 31.23 -8.09 -52.99
N ALA A 655 30.72 -7.26 -52.16
CA ALA A 655 30.45 -7.62 -50.76
C ALA A 655 28.93 -7.83 -50.63
N GLU A 656 28.52 -9.08 -50.62
CA GLU A 656 27.18 -9.50 -50.18
C GLU A 656 26.92 -8.95 -48.79
N MET A 657 25.82 -8.15 -48.68
CA MET A 657 25.24 -7.74 -47.40
C MET A 657 24.41 -8.90 -46.88
N GLU A 658 24.89 -9.60 -45.89
CA GLU A 658 24.06 -10.40 -45.02
C GLU A 658 23.29 -9.46 -44.07
N GLU A 659 22.00 -9.32 -44.29
CA GLU A 659 21.05 -8.72 -43.34
C GLU A 659 20.85 -9.71 -42.20
N GLU A 660 21.56 -9.53 -41.08
CA GLU A 660 21.21 -10.13 -39.82
C GLU A 660 20.05 -9.34 -39.19
N ASP A 661 18.86 -9.92 -39.27
CA ASP A 661 17.72 -9.52 -38.48
C ASP A 661 18.03 -9.73 -36.98
N GLY A 662 18.53 -8.68 -36.35
CA GLY A 662 18.72 -8.61 -34.91
C GLY A 662 17.39 -8.42 -34.19
N GLU A 663 16.83 -9.49 -33.66
CA GLU A 663 15.75 -9.40 -32.66
C GLU A 663 16.24 -8.63 -31.44
N ASP A 664 15.64 -7.47 -31.20
CA ASP A 664 15.83 -6.67 -29.99
C ASP A 664 15.23 -7.40 -28.76
N GLU A 665 16.09 -8.11 -28.03
CA GLU A 665 15.84 -8.43 -26.62
C GLU A 665 16.41 -7.28 -25.75
N ASP A 666 15.50 -6.40 -25.24
CA ASP A 666 15.53 -5.89 -23.86
C ASP A 666 14.28 -5.02 -23.56
#